data_ff6c3369c22818df9d5d3d82772f44a1
#
_entry.id   ff6c3369c22818df9d5d3d82772f44a1
#
_cell.length_a   1.000
_cell.length_b   1.000
_cell.length_c   1.000
_cell.angle_alpha   90.00
_cell.angle_beta   90.00
_cell.angle_gamma   90.00
#
_symmetry.space_group_name_H-M   'P 1'
#
loop_
_entity.id
_entity.type
_entity.pdbx_description
1 polymer ?
#
loop_
_entity_poly.entity_id
_entity_poly.type
_entity_poly.pdbx_seq_one_letter_code
_entity_poly.pdbx_strand_id
1 'polypeptide(L)'
;MSSRVSGRIVIKGIVQGVGFRPFVYSQAKLYGIRGSVKNLGSEVSIVAFGSRFEEFLKAVSVGTVLSKIDSVEVFDIDDGDNAASVKGSESAAGRDDFVIEKSGRSASLTGFIPADVAICDECVKDIFEKGGRYEGYWATSCVNCGPRYSIIREVPYDRERTTMDAFPMCEGCRGEYESPKSRRHHAQTIACNTCGPGLSLLDRDGNDLKSASPTDDAARLLDEGHIVAIKGIGGYHIACIESSAVKLKTALGRTEQALAIMATGDTVADIAVVGESEHAILNGPEHPIVVLYKKDRDSHRDISNLDTIGCMLPYTGLHHLLFSKLKNRILIMTSANAPGNPMITDTKTAVLKLKGCVDYYLAHDRVIQNRCDDSVVREGYIIRLSRGYAPKRVSINLGKDCILGTGPELYTTVSIYKNGFCCTSPHIGNIKNPQTLEYLEDTVGNLKTLLGAEFDVIAHDMHPQFLSTRFAKRLSEETGAETVAVQHHRAHIAAAFSKYAADDAERDCVGIALDGVGLGDDGTVWGGEIFAGDILHLKRVAHLETVKMPGGDLATIHSERMLFGMLPCEDTESLLLSRGWKDSELAILKKQIERGFNVPLTSSAGRVLDAASALLGICRERTYDGEPAMKLEAAASAGRAEKWESVVTLEGDMSVLSTSAILKNALAAKNAGRNIHDIAASVQFNLADGFAEIAVEKALDAGIKDVVLSGGVCINHTIRETIVRKVKDAGLNMIINRDYPFGDGCISYGQCVYAGLLRR
;
A
#
# COMPACT_ATOMS: atom_id res chain seq x y z
N MET A 1 -12.12 -11.89 -46.60
CA MET A 1 -10.89 -12.10 -45.82
C MET A 1 -10.86 -13.57 -45.45
N SER A 2 -9.81 -14.31 -45.85
CA SER A 2 -9.63 -15.73 -45.50
C SER A 2 -9.50 -15.79 -43.96
N SER A 3 -10.37 -16.57 -43.30
CA SER A 3 -10.29 -16.78 -41.87
C SER A 3 -8.98 -17.48 -41.51
N ARG A 4 -8.20 -16.91 -40.59
CA ARG A 4 -6.92 -17.46 -40.13
C ARG A 4 -7.19 -18.78 -39.41
N VAL A 5 -6.47 -19.83 -39.74
CA VAL A 5 -6.65 -21.17 -39.15
C VAL A 5 -5.46 -21.61 -38.29
N SER A 6 -4.42 -20.81 -38.20
CA SER A 6 -3.24 -21.07 -37.37
C SER A 6 -2.49 -19.78 -37.05
N GLY A 7 -1.72 -19.77 -35.98
CA GLY A 7 -0.87 -18.65 -35.61
C GLY A 7 -0.12 -18.88 -34.29
N ARG A 8 0.95 -18.10 -34.11
CA ARG A 8 1.61 -17.92 -32.81
C ARG A 8 1.05 -16.67 -32.15
N ILE A 9 0.40 -16.83 -31.01
CA ILE A 9 -0.18 -15.75 -30.21
C ILE A 9 0.75 -15.47 -29.05
N VAL A 10 1.16 -14.21 -28.90
CA VAL A 10 1.96 -13.74 -27.77
C VAL A 10 1.09 -12.78 -26.95
N ILE A 11 0.86 -13.14 -25.67
CA ILE A 11 0.03 -12.36 -24.75
C ILE A 11 0.95 -11.82 -23.66
N LYS A 12 0.96 -10.49 -23.51
CA LYS A 12 1.73 -9.76 -22.51
C LYS A 12 0.77 -9.18 -21.45
N GLY A 13 1.24 -9.09 -20.20
CA GLY A 13 0.44 -8.57 -19.10
C GLY A 13 0.57 -9.41 -17.84
N ILE A 14 -0.42 -9.29 -16.94
CA ILE A 14 -0.57 -10.14 -15.76
C ILE A 14 -1.18 -11.47 -16.20
N VAL A 15 -0.35 -12.37 -16.71
CA VAL A 15 -0.77 -13.65 -17.30
C VAL A 15 -0.06 -14.86 -16.68
N GLN A 16 0.71 -14.65 -15.60
CA GLN A 16 1.34 -15.72 -14.83
C GLN A 16 0.87 -15.71 -13.38
N GLY A 17 0.81 -16.88 -12.73
CA GLY A 17 0.29 -17.02 -11.37
C GLY A 17 -1.21 -16.75 -11.22
N VAL A 18 -1.93 -16.53 -12.31
CA VAL A 18 -3.36 -16.18 -12.39
C VAL A 18 -4.19 -17.25 -13.10
N GLY A 19 -3.67 -18.47 -13.19
CA GLY A 19 -4.37 -19.58 -13.83
C GLY A 19 -4.48 -19.47 -15.37
N PHE A 20 -3.67 -18.64 -16.02
CA PHE A 20 -3.82 -18.33 -17.44
C PHE A 20 -3.52 -19.52 -18.35
N ARG A 21 -2.42 -20.29 -18.13
CA ARG A 21 -2.11 -21.50 -18.92
C ARG A 21 -3.24 -22.56 -18.86
N PRO A 22 -3.75 -22.95 -17.67
CA PRO A 22 -4.94 -23.82 -17.57
C PRO A 22 -6.17 -23.26 -18.28
N PHE A 23 -6.40 -21.95 -18.20
CA PHE A 23 -7.49 -21.29 -18.92
C PHE A 23 -7.33 -21.42 -20.43
N VAL A 24 -6.17 -21.09 -21.00
CA VAL A 24 -5.86 -21.26 -22.44
C VAL A 24 -6.08 -22.70 -22.87
N TYR A 25 -5.61 -23.67 -22.08
CA TYR A 25 -5.82 -25.08 -22.34
C TYR A 25 -7.32 -25.43 -22.42
N SER A 26 -8.11 -24.95 -21.46
CA SER A 26 -9.55 -25.21 -21.44
C SER A 26 -10.26 -24.59 -22.65
N GLN A 27 -9.88 -23.37 -23.05
CA GLN A 27 -10.39 -22.72 -24.26
C GLN A 27 -9.97 -23.48 -25.53
N ALA A 28 -8.74 -23.96 -25.61
CA ALA A 28 -8.27 -24.75 -26.75
C ALA A 28 -9.11 -26.03 -26.92
N LYS A 29 -9.43 -26.73 -25.82
CA LYS A 29 -10.31 -27.90 -25.86
C LYS A 29 -11.74 -27.54 -26.30
N LEU A 30 -12.31 -26.42 -25.82
CA LEU A 30 -13.65 -25.96 -26.16
C LEU A 30 -13.79 -25.63 -27.65
N TYR A 31 -12.75 -25.02 -28.23
CA TYR A 31 -12.75 -24.61 -29.64
C TYR A 31 -12.10 -25.63 -30.60
N GLY A 32 -11.66 -26.78 -30.08
CA GLY A 32 -11.03 -27.83 -30.91
C GLY A 32 -9.69 -27.39 -31.52
N ILE A 33 -8.94 -26.58 -30.76
CA ILE A 33 -7.63 -26.07 -31.15
C ILE A 33 -6.54 -27.06 -30.72
N ARG A 34 -5.59 -27.35 -31.62
CA ARG A 34 -4.38 -28.14 -31.34
C ARG A 34 -3.19 -27.21 -31.17
N GLY A 35 -2.17 -27.67 -30.46
CA GLY A 35 -0.95 -26.87 -30.26
C GLY A 35 -0.42 -26.88 -28.85
N SER A 36 0.11 -25.74 -28.39
CA SER A 36 0.69 -25.64 -27.07
C SER A 36 0.64 -24.23 -26.48
N VAL A 37 0.75 -24.16 -25.14
CA VAL A 37 0.94 -22.92 -24.39
C VAL A 37 2.11 -23.05 -23.43
N LYS A 38 2.96 -22.02 -23.37
CA LYS A 38 4.08 -21.92 -22.42
C LYS A 38 4.29 -20.52 -21.90
N ASN A 39 4.82 -20.41 -20.69
CA ASN A 39 5.32 -19.13 -20.16
C ASN A 39 6.73 -18.87 -20.70
N LEU A 40 6.99 -17.65 -21.14
CA LEU A 40 8.28 -17.14 -21.58
C LEU A 40 8.62 -15.86 -20.83
N GLY A 41 9.15 -15.99 -19.61
CA GLY A 41 9.46 -14.81 -18.79
C GLY A 41 8.20 -14.02 -18.41
N SER A 42 7.91 -12.91 -19.09
CA SER A 42 6.76 -12.01 -18.82
C SER A 42 5.57 -12.24 -19.72
N GLU A 43 5.67 -13.11 -20.70
CA GLU A 43 4.65 -13.34 -21.70
C GLU A 43 4.20 -14.80 -21.74
N VAL A 44 3.02 -15.03 -22.25
CA VAL A 44 2.53 -16.34 -22.63
C VAL A 44 2.56 -16.49 -24.13
N SER A 45 3.29 -17.50 -24.61
CA SER A 45 3.31 -17.88 -26.02
C SER A 45 2.39 -19.06 -26.25
N ILE A 46 1.50 -18.93 -27.23
CA ILE A 46 0.53 -19.95 -27.63
C ILE A 46 0.79 -20.27 -29.09
N VAL A 47 0.97 -21.54 -29.43
CA VAL A 47 0.95 -22.01 -30.81
C VAL A 47 -0.38 -22.71 -31.03
N ALA A 48 -1.16 -22.28 -31.99
CA ALA A 48 -2.54 -22.71 -32.17
C ALA A 48 -2.86 -23.06 -33.62
N PHE A 49 -3.55 -24.20 -33.81
CA PHE A 49 -4.01 -24.69 -35.11
C PHE A 49 -5.46 -25.18 -34.99
N GLY A 50 -6.36 -24.72 -35.83
CA GLY A 50 -7.74 -25.20 -35.88
C GLY A 50 -8.69 -24.27 -36.64
N SER A 51 -9.80 -24.82 -37.15
CA SER A 51 -10.76 -24.06 -37.94
C SER A 51 -11.49 -22.95 -37.17
N ARG A 52 -11.48 -23.02 -35.83
CA ARG A 52 -12.08 -22.00 -34.94
C ARG A 52 -11.03 -21.10 -34.28
N PHE A 53 -9.92 -20.87 -34.97
CA PHE A 53 -8.78 -20.07 -34.45
C PHE A 53 -9.20 -18.67 -34.02
N GLU A 54 -10.02 -17.96 -34.80
CA GLU A 54 -10.46 -16.59 -34.49
C GLU A 54 -11.34 -16.53 -33.23
N GLU A 55 -12.22 -17.52 -33.03
CA GLU A 55 -13.05 -17.61 -31.83
C GLU A 55 -12.19 -17.90 -30.59
N PHE A 56 -11.22 -18.78 -30.73
CA PHE A 56 -10.24 -19.08 -29.69
C PHE A 56 -9.40 -17.85 -29.35
N LEU A 57 -8.87 -17.13 -30.35
CA LEU A 57 -8.11 -15.90 -30.15
C LEU A 57 -8.93 -14.88 -29.36
N LYS A 58 -10.17 -14.65 -29.75
CA LYS A 58 -11.07 -13.75 -29.05
C LYS A 58 -11.28 -14.18 -27.58
N ALA A 59 -11.48 -15.47 -27.34
CA ALA A 59 -11.70 -15.99 -25.99
C ALA A 59 -10.45 -15.84 -25.09
N VAL A 60 -9.25 -16.18 -25.60
CA VAL A 60 -8.01 -16.05 -24.80
C VAL A 60 -7.60 -14.60 -24.57
N SER A 61 -8.03 -13.67 -25.43
CA SER A 61 -7.79 -12.23 -25.29
C SER A 61 -8.62 -11.58 -24.16
N VAL A 62 -9.68 -12.23 -23.67
CA VAL A 62 -10.44 -11.78 -22.50
C VAL A 62 -9.69 -12.10 -21.19
N GLY A 63 -9.03 -13.25 -21.12
CA GLY A 63 -8.25 -13.68 -19.97
C GLY A 63 -9.06 -14.28 -18.82
N THR A 64 -8.42 -14.44 -17.66
CA THR A 64 -9.05 -14.90 -16.41
C THR A 64 -9.45 -13.70 -15.54
N VAL A 65 -10.26 -13.92 -14.50
CA VAL A 65 -10.68 -12.88 -13.53
C VAL A 65 -9.49 -12.13 -12.91
N LEU A 66 -8.35 -12.80 -12.73
CA LEU A 66 -7.14 -12.24 -12.14
C LEU A 66 -6.13 -11.75 -13.19
N SER A 67 -6.35 -12.04 -14.47
CA SER A 67 -5.41 -11.60 -15.51
C SER A 67 -5.69 -10.16 -15.94
N LYS A 68 -4.63 -9.45 -16.32
CA LYS A 68 -4.71 -8.14 -16.97
C LYS A 68 -3.86 -8.20 -18.22
N ILE A 69 -4.50 -8.18 -19.39
CA ILE A 69 -3.83 -8.28 -20.68
C ILE A 69 -3.48 -6.87 -21.14
N ASP A 70 -2.20 -6.63 -21.41
CA ASP A 70 -1.71 -5.36 -21.94
C ASP A 70 -1.69 -5.36 -23.47
N SER A 71 -1.26 -6.49 -24.09
CA SER A 71 -1.24 -6.64 -25.56
C SER A 71 -1.42 -8.10 -25.96
N VAL A 72 -2.00 -8.28 -27.16
CA VAL A 72 -2.13 -9.56 -27.86
C VAL A 72 -1.56 -9.36 -29.26
N GLU A 73 -0.49 -10.07 -29.55
CA GLU A 73 0.18 -10.04 -30.86
C GLU A 73 0.02 -11.40 -31.53
N VAL A 74 -0.29 -11.42 -32.82
CA VAL A 74 -0.47 -12.66 -33.57
C VAL A 74 0.49 -12.67 -34.76
N PHE A 75 1.33 -13.68 -34.79
CA PHE A 75 2.34 -13.90 -35.84
C PHE A 75 1.94 -15.09 -36.71
N ASP A 76 2.35 -15.06 -37.97
CA ASP A 76 2.27 -16.23 -38.84
C ASP A 76 3.27 -17.29 -38.37
N ILE A 77 2.91 -18.54 -38.54
CA ILE A 77 3.82 -19.65 -38.24
C ILE A 77 4.62 -19.92 -39.52
N ASP A 78 5.87 -19.45 -39.59
CA ASP A 78 6.77 -19.77 -40.68
C ASP A 78 7.23 -21.22 -40.62
N ASP A 79 7.35 -21.90 -41.79
CA ASP A 79 7.85 -23.28 -41.87
C ASP A 79 9.27 -23.48 -41.26
N GLY A 80 10.02 -22.36 -41.09
CA GLY A 80 11.33 -22.32 -40.44
C GLY A 80 11.34 -22.42 -38.91
N ASP A 81 10.26 -22.07 -38.23
CA ASP A 81 10.12 -22.22 -36.75
C ASP A 81 9.98 -23.69 -36.33
N ASN A 82 9.75 -24.59 -37.27
CA ASN A 82 9.66 -26.04 -37.01
C ASN A 82 11.00 -26.74 -36.71
N ALA A 83 12.17 -26.09 -36.95
CA ALA A 83 13.42 -26.84 -36.93
C ALA A 83 14.54 -26.37 -35.97
N ALA A 84 14.53 -25.12 -35.48
CA ALA A 84 15.74 -24.56 -34.86
C ALA A 84 15.66 -24.23 -33.37
N SER A 85 14.49 -24.15 -32.74
CA SER A 85 14.38 -23.74 -31.31
C SER A 85 13.97 -24.85 -30.32
N VAL A 86 13.77 -26.07 -30.78
CA VAL A 86 13.32 -27.18 -29.91
C VAL A 86 14.18 -28.42 -30.13
N LYS A 87 15.44 -28.40 -29.66
CA LYS A 87 16.16 -29.65 -29.39
C LYS A 87 15.44 -30.36 -28.23
N GLY A 88 14.53 -31.31 -28.54
CA GLY A 88 13.96 -32.23 -27.57
C GLY A 88 12.43 -32.36 -27.48
N SER A 89 11.64 -31.74 -28.36
CA SER A 89 10.19 -32.01 -28.42
C SER A 89 9.71 -32.18 -29.87
N GLU A 90 8.78 -33.13 -30.06
CA GLU A 90 8.05 -33.28 -31.32
C GLU A 90 7.44 -31.97 -31.77
N SER A 91 7.48 -31.66 -33.07
CA SER A 91 6.99 -30.40 -33.61
C SER A 91 5.54 -30.14 -33.23
N ALA A 92 5.20 -28.95 -32.77
CA ALA A 92 3.84 -28.57 -32.35
C ALA A 92 2.79 -28.81 -33.46
N ALA A 93 3.21 -28.76 -34.72
CA ALA A 93 2.36 -29.01 -35.90
C ALA A 93 1.92 -30.48 -36.07
N GLY A 94 2.65 -31.43 -35.49
CA GLY A 94 2.35 -32.86 -35.58
C GLY A 94 1.55 -33.44 -34.42
N ARG A 95 1.14 -32.60 -33.43
CA ARG A 95 0.40 -33.07 -32.25
C ARG A 95 -1.09 -33.11 -32.54
N ASP A 96 -1.73 -34.22 -32.16
CA ASP A 96 -3.18 -34.38 -32.27
C ASP A 96 -3.96 -33.68 -31.14
N ASP A 97 -3.27 -33.05 -30.16
CA ASP A 97 -3.85 -32.43 -28.99
C ASP A 97 -3.22 -31.08 -28.62
N PHE A 98 -3.82 -30.39 -27.65
CA PHE A 98 -3.29 -29.16 -27.05
C PHE A 98 -2.57 -29.48 -25.72
N VAL A 99 -1.37 -28.92 -25.49
CA VAL A 99 -0.57 -29.21 -24.29
C VAL A 99 -0.06 -27.96 -23.58
N ILE A 100 0.14 -28.05 -22.26
CA ILE A 100 0.87 -27.05 -21.47
C ILE A 100 2.34 -27.48 -21.43
N GLU A 101 3.20 -26.68 -22.03
CA GLU A 101 4.65 -26.92 -22.03
C GLU A 101 5.31 -26.37 -20.75
N LYS A 102 6.50 -26.93 -20.41
CA LYS A 102 7.35 -26.36 -19.35
C LYS A 102 7.74 -24.94 -19.68
N SER A 103 7.79 -24.08 -18.67
CA SER A 103 8.19 -22.68 -18.82
C SER A 103 9.62 -22.57 -19.36
N GLY A 104 9.84 -21.68 -20.32
CA GLY A 104 11.16 -21.33 -20.88
C GLY A 104 11.69 -20.03 -20.24
N ARG A 105 13.00 -19.79 -20.34
CA ARG A 105 13.59 -18.47 -20.07
C ARG A 105 13.64 -17.70 -21.40
N SER A 106 12.97 -16.55 -21.46
CA SER A 106 13.17 -15.57 -22.53
C SER A 106 14.37 -14.69 -22.20
N ALA A 107 15.11 -14.25 -23.21
CA ALA A 107 16.20 -13.29 -23.03
C ALA A 107 15.70 -11.91 -22.52
N SER A 108 14.43 -11.58 -22.71
CA SER A 108 13.79 -10.39 -22.14
C SER A 108 13.05 -10.77 -20.85
N LEU A 109 13.76 -10.83 -19.72
CA LEU A 109 13.16 -10.99 -18.38
C LEU A 109 12.42 -9.69 -18.01
N THR A 110 11.17 -9.57 -18.43
CA THR A 110 10.22 -8.62 -17.88
C THR A 110 9.21 -9.41 -17.05
N GLY A 111 9.70 -10.08 -15.98
CA GLY A 111 8.87 -10.92 -15.13
C GLY A 111 7.79 -10.11 -14.44
N PHE A 112 6.52 -10.53 -14.58
CA PHE A 112 5.45 -10.04 -13.72
C PHE A 112 5.45 -10.87 -12.43
N ILE A 113 5.33 -10.19 -11.30
CA ILE A 113 5.23 -10.79 -9.97
C ILE A 113 3.78 -10.61 -9.51
N PRO A 114 2.97 -11.69 -9.46
CA PRO A 114 1.60 -11.56 -9.01
C PRO A 114 1.53 -11.28 -7.50
N ALA A 115 0.61 -10.40 -7.09
CA ALA A 115 0.30 -10.18 -5.68
C ALA A 115 -0.36 -11.43 -5.06
N ASP A 116 -0.28 -11.55 -3.74
CA ASP A 116 -1.02 -12.57 -2.99
C ASP A 116 -2.53 -12.33 -3.11
N VAL A 117 -3.30 -13.40 -3.24
CA VAL A 117 -4.76 -13.37 -3.43
C VAL A 117 -5.46 -14.04 -2.26
N ALA A 118 -6.54 -13.47 -1.78
CA ALA A 118 -7.38 -14.10 -0.76
C ALA A 118 -7.93 -15.45 -1.23
N ILE A 119 -8.27 -16.33 -0.28
CA ILE A 119 -8.88 -17.62 -0.58
C ILE A 119 -10.24 -17.41 -1.26
N CYS A 120 -10.54 -18.17 -2.31
CA CYS A 120 -11.83 -18.10 -3.00
C CYS A 120 -12.88 -18.99 -2.30
N ASP A 121 -14.16 -18.67 -2.52
CA ASP A 121 -15.31 -19.39 -1.91
C ASP A 121 -15.29 -20.89 -2.16
N GLU A 122 -14.86 -21.32 -3.36
CA GLU A 122 -14.77 -22.74 -3.68
C GLU A 122 -13.71 -23.47 -2.86
N CYS A 123 -12.60 -22.78 -2.54
CA CYS A 123 -11.59 -23.33 -1.63
C CYS A 123 -12.04 -23.28 -0.17
N VAL A 124 -12.84 -22.31 0.21
CA VAL A 124 -13.49 -22.28 1.54
C VAL A 124 -14.46 -23.46 1.67
N LYS A 125 -15.29 -23.73 0.66
CA LYS A 125 -16.17 -24.91 0.64
C LYS A 125 -15.42 -26.22 0.82
N ASP A 126 -14.29 -26.39 0.10
CA ASP A 126 -13.47 -27.62 0.22
C ASP A 126 -12.95 -27.84 1.64
N ILE A 127 -12.60 -26.75 2.37
CA ILE A 127 -12.10 -26.84 3.76
C ILE A 127 -13.17 -27.38 4.72
N PHE A 128 -14.45 -27.10 4.44
CA PHE A 128 -15.57 -27.49 5.28
C PHE A 128 -16.34 -28.71 4.76
N GLU A 129 -15.96 -29.26 3.59
CA GLU A 129 -16.57 -30.46 3.03
C GLU A 129 -16.16 -31.69 3.83
N LYS A 130 -17.14 -32.27 4.57
CA LYS A 130 -16.90 -33.46 5.42
C LYS A 130 -16.52 -34.66 4.59
N GLY A 131 -15.41 -35.31 4.98
CA GLY A 131 -14.84 -36.43 4.25
C GLY A 131 -14.12 -36.00 2.97
N GLY A 132 -14.10 -34.70 2.67
CA GLY A 132 -13.37 -34.12 1.55
C GLY A 132 -11.86 -34.18 1.78
N ARG A 133 -11.11 -34.21 0.69
CA ARG A 133 -9.64 -34.29 0.73
C ARG A 133 -8.96 -33.10 1.43
N TYR A 134 -9.61 -31.96 1.43
CA TYR A 134 -9.13 -30.69 1.99
C TYR A 134 -9.82 -30.33 3.30
N GLU A 135 -10.64 -31.25 3.88
CA GLU A 135 -11.29 -31.01 5.15
C GLU A 135 -10.29 -30.55 6.21
N GLY A 136 -10.53 -29.39 6.81
CA GLY A 136 -9.68 -28.80 7.85
C GLY A 136 -8.28 -28.38 7.39
N TYR A 137 -7.95 -28.40 6.11
CA TYR A 137 -6.63 -28.03 5.64
C TYR A 137 -6.49 -26.51 5.49
N TRP A 138 -5.74 -25.89 6.39
CA TRP A 138 -5.58 -24.45 6.53
C TRP A 138 -4.97 -23.73 5.32
N ALA A 139 -4.13 -24.40 4.52
CA ALA A 139 -3.42 -23.82 3.38
C ALA A 139 -4.06 -24.16 2.03
N THR A 140 -5.34 -24.55 2.02
CA THR A 140 -6.10 -24.87 0.80
C THR A 140 -6.11 -23.69 -0.16
N SER A 141 -5.79 -23.96 -1.42
CA SER A 141 -5.77 -22.98 -2.50
C SER A 141 -5.97 -23.63 -3.87
N CYS A 142 -6.22 -22.82 -4.89
CA CYS A 142 -6.31 -23.27 -6.29
C CYS A 142 -5.53 -22.30 -7.21
N VAL A 143 -5.73 -22.37 -8.53
CA VAL A 143 -5.08 -21.48 -9.50
C VAL A 143 -5.50 -20.01 -9.34
N ASN A 144 -6.67 -19.75 -8.76
CA ASN A 144 -7.26 -18.42 -8.64
C ASN A 144 -7.08 -17.77 -7.26
N CYS A 145 -6.47 -18.43 -6.27
CA CYS A 145 -6.35 -17.91 -4.91
C CYS A 145 -5.07 -18.36 -4.20
N GLY A 146 -4.79 -17.77 -3.05
CA GLY A 146 -3.65 -18.12 -2.20
C GLY A 146 -2.38 -17.30 -2.46
N PRO A 147 -1.25 -17.68 -1.84
CA PRO A 147 -0.01 -16.93 -1.88
C PRO A 147 0.66 -16.95 -3.27
N ARG A 148 1.33 -15.85 -3.60
CA ARG A 148 2.11 -15.63 -4.83
C ARG A 148 3.43 -14.94 -4.51
N TYR A 149 3.36 -13.60 -4.27
CA TYR A 149 4.52 -12.78 -3.94
C TYR A 149 5.24 -13.27 -2.69
N SER A 150 4.50 -13.57 -1.65
CA SER A 150 5.08 -13.99 -0.37
C SER A 150 5.90 -15.29 -0.44
N ILE A 151 5.73 -16.11 -1.49
CA ILE A 151 6.41 -17.39 -1.63
C ILE A 151 7.38 -17.49 -2.81
N ILE A 152 7.37 -16.54 -3.75
CA ILE A 152 8.20 -16.60 -4.97
C ILE A 152 9.66 -16.29 -4.67
N ARG A 153 10.59 -17.06 -5.24
CA ARG A 153 12.03 -16.83 -5.21
C ARG A 153 12.56 -16.30 -6.53
N GLU A 154 12.03 -16.84 -7.64
CA GLU A 154 12.46 -16.51 -9.00
C GLU A 154 11.28 -16.62 -9.97
N VAL A 155 11.40 -15.93 -11.12
CA VAL A 155 10.47 -16.08 -12.24
C VAL A 155 11.02 -17.08 -13.27
N PRO A 156 10.16 -17.77 -14.03
CA PRO A 156 8.70 -17.78 -14.01
C PRO A 156 8.11 -18.45 -12.75
N TYR A 157 6.86 -18.10 -12.43
CA TYR A 157 6.15 -18.61 -11.25
C TYR A 157 5.79 -20.09 -11.44
N ASP A 158 6.71 -20.96 -11.05
CA ASP A 158 6.57 -22.41 -11.02
C ASP A 158 6.92 -22.93 -9.62
N ARG A 159 6.35 -24.08 -9.19
CA ARG A 159 6.47 -24.61 -7.82
C ARG A 159 7.91 -24.70 -7.33
N GLU A 160 8.83 -25.21 -8.16
CA GLU A 160 10.25 -25.35 -7.87
C GLU A 160 10.99 -24.02 -7.60
N ARG A 161 10.38 -22.90 -8.00
CA ARG A 161 10.88 -21.54 -7.77
C ARG A 161 10.11 -20.79 -6.68
N THR A 162 9.38 -21.52 -5.88
CA THR A 162 8.64 -21.01 -4.72
C THR A 162 9.06 -21.76 -3.45
N THR A 163 8.63 -21.26 -2.28
CA THR A 163 8.85 -21.98 -1.02
C THR A 163 8.01 -23.26 -0.89
N MET A 164 7.10 -23.53 -1.83
CA MET A 164 6.36 -24.79 -1.90
C MET A 164 7.18 -25.95 -2.46
N ASP A 165 8.38 -25.72 -2.98
CA ASP A 165 9.35 -26.74 -3.37
C ASP A 165 9.69 -27.70 -2.21
N ALA A 166 9.73 -27.17 -0.98
CA ALA A 166 9.97 -27.96 0.23
C ALA A 166 8.87 -29.00 0.55
N PHE A 167 7.72 -28.96 -0.16
CA PHE A 167 6.56 -29.82 0.07
C PHE A 167 6.22 -30.65 -1.17
N PRO A 168 6.87 -31.81 -1.39
CA PRO A 168 6.60 -32.70 -2.52
C PRO A 168 5.13 -33.14 -2.55
N MET A 169 4.49 -33.07 -3.72
CA MET A 169 3.10 -33.46 -3.87
C MET A 169 2.90 -34.95 -3.62
N CYS A 170 1.94 -35.35 -2.79
CA CYS A 170 1.44 -36.71 -2.72
C CYS A 170 0.73 -37.10 -4.05
N GLU A 171 0.49 -38.39 -4.24
CA GLU A 171 -0.13 -38.94 -5.47
C GLU A 171 -1.44 -38.23 -5.81
N GLY A 172 -2.32 -38.05 -4.84
CA GLY A 172 -3.59 -37.36 -5.06
C GLY A 172 -3.43 -35.87 -5.43
N CYS A 173 -2.47 -35.10 -4.83
CA CYS A 173 -2.20 -33.73 -5.24
C CYS A 173 -1.60 -33.66 -6.64
N ARG A 174 -0.73 -34.63 -6.99
CA ARG A 174 -0.18 -34.76 -8.33
C ARG A 174 -1.27 -35.05 -9.36
N GLY A 175 -2.19 -35.97 -9.05
CA GLY A 175 -3.31 -36.28 -9.93
C GLY A 175 -4.20 -35.06 -10.21
N GLU A 176 -4.50 -34.24 -9.20
CA GLU A 176 -5.25 -32.99 -9.42
C GLU A 176 -4.42 -31.92 -10.17
N TYR A 177 -3.12 -31.83 -9.88
CA TYR A 177 -2.20 -30.91 -10.55
C TYR A 177 -2.10 -31.18 -12.06
N GLU A 178 -2.10 -32.46 -12.44
CA GLU A 178 -1.99 -32.92 -13.84
C GLU A 178 -3.35 -32.99 -14.54
N SER A 179 -4.46 -33.06 -13.80
CA SER A 179 -5.80 -33.21 -14.37
C SER A 179 -6.38 -31.89 -14.92
N PRO A 180 -6.64 -31.80 -16.23
CA PRO A 180 -7.28 -30.64 -16.81
C PRO A 180 -8.72 -30.36 -16.33
N LYS A 181 -9.34 -31.36 -15.70
CA LYS A 181 -10.69 -31.21 -15.13
C LYS A 181 -10.66 -30.61 -13.72
N SER A 182 -9.50 -30.56 -13.09
CA SER A 182 -9.34 -30.02 -11.74
C SER A 182 -9.15 -28.49 -11.80
N ARG A 183 -9.85 -27.76 -10.91
CA ARG A 183 -9.57 -26.34 -10.68
C ARG A 183 -8.19 -26.08 -10.05
N ARG A 184 -7.45 -27.15 -9.70
CA ARG A 184 -6.05 -27.11 -9.25
C ARG A 184 -5.06 -27.54 -10.32
N HIS A 185 -5.50 -27.67 -11.58
CA HIS A 185 -4.64 -27.96 -12.73
C HIS A 185 -3.52 -26.92 -12.80
N HIS A 186 -2.26 -27.38 -12.66
CA HIS A 186 -1.09 -26.52 -12.56
C HIS A 186 -1.11 -25.45 -11.44
N ALA A 187 -1.88 -25.64 -10.36
CA ALA A 187 -1.83 -24.79 -9.19
C ALA A 187 -0.51 -24.99 -8.42
N GLN A 188 0.39 -24.00 -8.44
CA GLN A 188 1.73 -24.13 -7.87
C GLN A 188 1.71 -24.29 -6.33
N THR A 189 0.65 -23.83 -5.69
CA THR A 189 0.43 -23.89 -4.23
C THR A 189 -0.32 -25.13 -3.77
N ILE A 190 -0.70 -26.06 -4.67
CA ILE A 190 -1.49 -27.26 -4.32
C ILE A 190 -0.77 -28.08 -3.25
N ALA A 191 -1.49 -28.42 -2.20
CA ALA A 191 -1.08 -29.31 -1.11
C ALA A 191 -2.31 -29.72 -0.29
N CYS A 192 -2.20 -30.74 0.53
CA CYS A 192 -3.25 -31.21 1.45
C CYS A 192 -2.63 -31.59 2.81
N ASN A 193 -3.46 -32.01 3.77
CA ASN A 193 -3.00 -32.42 5.10
C ASN A 193 -1.84 -33.46 5.09
N THR A 194 -1.73 -34.26 4.02
CA THR A 194 -0.68 -35.29 3.90
C THR A 194 0.67 -34.76 3.43
N CYS A 195 0.66 -33.75 2.53
CA CYS A 195 1.89 -33.33 1.85
C CYS A 195 2.20 -31.84 1.94
N GLY A 196 1.33 -31.06 2.54
CA GLY A 196 1.51 -29.62 2.64
C GLY A 196 2.10 -29.17 3.99
N PRO A 197 2.32 -27.86 4.13
CA PRO A 197 2.80 -27.29 5.38
C PRO A 197 1.85 -27.57 6.55
N GLY A 198 2.45 -27.98 7.67
CA GLY A 198 1.77 -28.29 8.92
C GLY A 198 1.57 -27.04 9.79
N LEU A 199 0.59 -27.12 10.71
CA LEU A 199 0.39 -26.15 11.79
C LEU A 199 0.91 -26.70 13.11
N SER A 200 1.45 -25.81 13.94
CA SER A 200 1.85 -26.10 15.32
C SER A 200 1.34 -24.99 16.25
N LEU A 201 0.88 -25.36 17.43
CA LEU A 201 0.57 -24.43 18.50
C LEU A 201 1.72 -24.48 19.52
N LEU A 202 2.37 -23.34 19.75
CA LEU A 202 3.51 -23.23 20.65
C LEU A 202 3.12 -22.39 21.87
N ASP A 203 3.74 -22.70 23.02
CA ASP A 203 3.64 -21.89 24.22
C ASP A 203 4.48 -20.60 24.11
N ARG A 204 4.46 -19.78 25.15
CA ARG A 204 5.22 -18.52 25.25
C ARG A 204 6.73 -18.70 25.05
N ASP A 205 7.27 -19.83 25.39
CA ASP A 205 8.69 -20.14 25.30
C ASP A 205 9.08 -20.81 23.96
N GLY A 206 8.08 -21.04 23.10
CA GLY A 206 8.26 -21.66 21.79
C GLY A 206 8.23 -23.20 21.79
N ASN A 207 7.82 -23.82 22.90
CA ASN A 207 7.68 -25.26 22.96
C ASN A 207 6.36 -25.68 22.29
N ASP A 208 6.42 -26.74 21.49
CA ASP A 208 5.26 -27.29 20.79
C ASP A 208 4.34 -28.02 21.78
N LEU A 209 3.09 -27.58 21.88
CA LEU A 209 2.07 -28.15 22.76
C LEU A 209 1.53 -29.50 22.28
N LYS A 210 1.98 -29.97 21.09
CA LYS A 210 1.52 -31.23 20.49
C LYS A 210 0.02 -31.33 20.33
N SER A 211 -0.63 -30.18 20.02
CA SER A 211 -2.07 -30.12 19.80
C SER A 211 -2.48 -30.99 18.61
N ALA A 212 -3.53 -31.79 18.79
CA ALA A 212 -4.15 -32.56 17.72
C ALA A 212 -4.96 -31.66 16.76
N SER A 213 -5.42 -30.49 17.23
CA SER A 213 -6.16 -29.51 16.46
C SER A 213 -5.69 -28.08 16.79
N PRO A 214 -4.54 -27.64 16.25
CA PRO A 214 -3.93 -26.34 16.60
C PRO A 214 -4.85 -25.14 16.38
N THR A 215 -5.74 -25.19 15.36
CA THR A 215 -6.72 -24.14 15.10
C THR A 215 -7.84 -24.06 16.13
N ASP A 216 -8.36 -25.22 16.58
CA ASP A 216 -9.43 -25.29 17.57
C ASP A 216 -8.92 -24.83 18.95
N ASP A 217 -7.72 -25.27 19.33
CA ASP A 217 -7.08 -24.84 20.56
C ASP A 217 -6.72 -23.36 20.54
N ALA A 218 -6.21 -22.83 19.41
CA ALA A 218 -5.95 -21.40 19.27
C ALA A 218 -7.23 -20.56 19.38
N ALA A 219 -8.34 -21.01 18.77
CA ALA A 219 -9.63 -20.34 18.88
C ALA A 219 -10.14 -20.33 20.35
N ARG A 220 -10.03 -21.45 21.06
CA ARG A 220 -10.37 -21.54 22.49
C ARG A 220 -9.53 -20.58 23.34
N LEU A 221 -8.20 -20.56 23.13
CA LEU A 221 -7.30 -19.67 23.86
C LEU A 221 -7.61 -18.19 23.59
N LEU A 222 -7.93 -17.82 22.35
CA LEU A 222 -8.38 -16.47 22.02
C LEU A 222 -9.68 -16.10 22.74
N ASP A 223 -10.68 -17.00 22.75
CA ASP A 223 -11.95 -16.80 23.49
C ASP A 223 -11.73 -16.70 25.00
N GLU A 224 -10.72 -17.34 25.57
CA GLU A 224 -10.29 -17.24 26.97
C GLU A 224 -9.55 -15.92 27.28
N GLY A 225 -9.32 -15.06 26.27
CA GLY A 225 -8.68 -13.75 26.42
C GLY A 225 -7.15 -13.76 26.30
N HIS A 226 -6.56 -14.86 25.84
CA HIS A 226 -5.13 -14.93 25.57
C HIS A 226 -4.78 -14.17 24.28
N ILE A 227 -3.53 -13.71 24.21
CA ILE A 227 -2.95 -13.05 23.04
C ILE A 227 -2.14 -14.08 22.25
N VAL A 228 -2.48 -14.28 20.99
CA VAL A 228 -1.88 -15.30 20.12
C VAL A 228 -1.19 -14.65 18.94
N ALA A 229 0.07 -14.96 18.69
CA ALA A 229 0.75 -14.61 17.45
C ALA A 229 0.43 -15.65 16.38
N ILE A 230 -0.12 -15.23 15.24
CA ILE A 230 -0.57 -16.10 14.15
C ILE A 230 0.31 -15.86 12.94
N LYS A 231 0.96 -16.90 12.43
CA LYS A 231 1.75 -16.83 11.20
C LYS A 231 0.81 -16.83 9.98
N GLY A 232 0.72 -15.68 9.31
CA GLY A 232 -0.09 -15.49 8.10
C GLY A 232 0.65 -15.80 6.80
N ILE A 233 0.17 -15.22 5.69
CA ILE A 233 0.80 -15.38 4.37
C ILE A 233 2.11 -14.58 4.28
N GLY A 234 2.09 -13.30 4.67
CA GLY A 234 3.19 -12.36 4.50
C GLY A 234 4.00 -12.06 5.76
N GLY A 235 3.60 -12.57 6.91
CA GLY A 235 4.23 -12.36 8.22
C GLY A 235 3.35 -12.80 9.36
N TYR A 236 3.80 -12.50 10.59
CA TYR A 236 3.02 -12.74 11.81
C TYR A 236 2.05 -11.60 12.11
N HIS A 237 0.86 -11.94 12.56
CA HIS A 237 -0.09 -11.04 13.19
C HIS A 237 -0.21 -11.36 14.67
N ILE A 238 -0.52 -10.35 15.48
CA ILE A 238 -0.90 -10.55 16.88
C ILE A 238 -2.41 -10.43 16.95
N ALA A 239 -3.04 -11.47 17.46
CA ALA A 239 -4.49 -11.59 17.55
C ALA A 239 -4.94 -11.63 19.01
N CYS A 240 -6.05 -10.98 19.33
CA CYS A 240 -6.78 -11.09 20.60
C CYS A 240 -8.24 -10.64 20.44
N ILE A 241 -9.08 -10.97 21.42
CA ILE A 241 -10.43 -10.43 21.51
C ILE A 241 -10.43 -9.02 22.11
N GLU A 242 -11.52 -8.26 21.95
CA GLU A 242 -11.62 -6.86 22.37
C GLU A 242 -11.28 -6.64 23.85
N SER A 243 -11.73 -7.53 24.76
CA SER A 243 -11.42 -7.41 26.18
C SER A 243 -9.93 -7.45 26.52
N SER A 244 -9.09 -7.95 25.61
CA SER A 244 -7.62 -7.98 25.76
C SER A 244 -6.93 -6.83 24.99
N ALA A 245 -7.68 -5.92 24.34
CA ALA A 245 -7.12 -4.83 23.52
C ALA A 245 -6.18 -3.92 24.33
N VAL A 246 -6.59 -3.48 25.50
CA VAL A 246 -5.79 -2.59 26.36
C VAL A 246 -4.49 -3.28 26.81
N LYS A 247 -4.55 -4.57 27.18
CA LYS A 247 -3.36 -5.37 27.52
C LYS A 247 -2.39 -5.42 26.34
N LEU A 248 -2.90 -5.71 25.14
CA LEU A 248 -2.10 -5.77 23.92
C LEU A 248 -1.48 -4.40 23.58
N LYS A 249 -2.27 -3.33 23.56
CA LYS A 249 -1.80 -1.98 23.28
C LYS A 249 -0.67 -1.54 24.22
N THR A 250 -0.84 -1.81 25.52
CA THR A 250 0.17 -1.52 26.53
C THR A 250 1.47 -2.31 26.29
N ALA A 251 1.34 -3.61 26.02
CA ALA A 251 2.50 -4.48 25.76
C ALA A 251 3.28 -4.07 24.50
N LEU A 252 2.59 -3.52 23.49
CA LEU A 252 3.20 -3.04 22.24
C LEU A 252 3.66 -1.57 22.30
N GLY A 253 3.38 -0.83 23.38
CA GLY A 253 3.62 0.62 23.45
C GLY A 253 2.77 1.42 22.45
N ARG A 254 1.55 0.94 22.12
CA ARG A 254 0.62 1.53 21.14
C ARG A 254 -0.69 1.97 21.79
N THR A 255 -0.62 2.61 22.95
CA THR A 255 -1.78 2.88 23.82
C THR A 255 -2.92 3.62 23.11
N GLU A 256 -2.61 4.60 22.25
CA GLU A 256 -3.58 5.43 21.56
C GLU A 256 -3.86 4.97 20.13
N GLN A 257 -3.00 4.16 19.56
CA GLN A 257 -3.12 3.75 18.16
C GLN A 257 -4.35 2.89 17.92
N ALA A 258 -5.14 3.24 16.90
CA ALA A 258 -6.24 2.41 16.42
C ALA A 258 -5.70 1.08 15.86
N LEU A 259 -6.35 -0.03 16.20
CA LEU A 259 -6.03 -1.36 15.73
C LEU A 259 -7.08 -1.81 14.69
N ALA A 260 -6.65 -2.63 13.74
CA ALA A 260 -7.57 -3.27 12.81
C ALA A 260 -8.22 -4.51 13.42
N ILE A 261 -9.42 -4.80 12.97
CA ILE A 261 -10.15 -6.03 13.29
C ILE A 261 -10.32 -6.93 12.08
N MET A 262 -10.38 -8.23 12.35
CA MET A 262 -10.90 -9.21 11.43
C MET A 262 -12.27 -9.68 11.93
N ALA A 263 -13.26 -9.74 11.02
CA ALA A 263 -14.62 -10.20 11.31
C ALA A 263 -15.29 -10.72 10.04
N THR A 264 -16.40 -11.44 10.18
CA THR A 264 -17.24 -11.81 9.02
C THR A 264 -17.96 -10.58 8.46
N GLY A 265 -18.40 -10.65 7.19
CA GLY A 265 -19.09 -9.53 6.52
C GLY A 265 -20.32 -9.04 7.30
N ASP A 266 -21.14 -9.96 7.83
CA ASP A 266 -22.29 -9.62 8.65
C ASP A 266 -21.90 -8.86 9.92
N THR A 267 -20.84 -9.30 10.60
CA THR A 267 -20.34 -8.62 11.80
C THR A 267 -19.79 -7.22 11.48
N VAL A 268 -19.06 -7.07 10.36
CA VAL A 268 -18.60 -5.75 9.91
C VAL A 268 -19.80 -4.84 9.65
N ALA A 269 -20.84 -5.35 8.97
CA ALA A 269 -22.07 -4.60 8.70
C ALA A 269 -22.86 -4.24 9.98
N ASP A 270 -22.73 -5.02 11.07
CA ASP A 270 -23.35 -4.68 12.36
C ASP A 270 -22.68 -3.46 13.02
N ILE A 271 -21.36 -3.33 12.93
CA ILE A 271 -20.58 -2.34 13.70
C ILE A 271 -20.19 -1.09 12.92
N ALA A 272 -20.12 -1.18 11.59
CA ALA A 272 -19.65 -0.09 10.73
C ALA A 272 -20.61 0.22 9.58
N VAL A 273 -20.50 1.41 9.03
CA VAL A 273 -21.23 1.83 7.83
C VAL A 273 -20.49 1.29 6.61
N VAL A 274 -21.16 0.40 5.87
CA VAL A 274 -20.60 -0.24 4.67
C VAL A 274 -21.43 0.17 3.46
N GLY A 275 -20.86 1.00 2.59
CA GLY A 275 -21.45 1.36 1.31
C GLY A 275 -21.17 0.28 0.24
N GLU A 276 -21.76 0.44 -0.95
CA GLU A 276 -21.54 -0.50 -2.07
C GLU A 276 -20.08 -0.60 -2.49
N SER A 277 -19.37 0.54 -2.50
CA SER A 277 -17.94 0.60 -2.82
C SER A 277 -17.09 -0.14 -1.80
N GLU A 278 -17.32 0.11 -0.51
CA GLU A 278 -16.62 -0.56 0.59
C GLU A 278 -16.90 -2.05 0.63
N HIS A 279 -18.17 -2.45 0.37
CA HIS A 279 -18.55 -3.85 0.27
C HIS A 279 -17.79 -4.56 -0.88
N ALA A 280 -17.70 -3.92 -2.05
CA ALA A 280 -16.95 -4.45 -3.19
C ALA A 280 -15.45 -4.61 -2.88
N ILE A 281 -14.85 -3.63 -2.17
CA ILE A 281 -13.43 -3.68 -1.78
C ILE A 281 -13.18 -4.77 -0.72
N LEU A 282 -14.04 -4.88 0.30
CA LEU A 282 -13.92 -5.90 1.35
C LEU A 282 -13.95 -7.32 0.79
N ASN A 283 -14.81 -7.55 -0.23
CA ASN A 283 -15.03 -8.88 -0.85
C ASN A 283 -14.20 -9.07 -2.13
N GLY A 284 -13.37 -8.10 -2.52
CA GLY A 284 -12.45 -8.21 -3.66
C GLY A 284 -11.34 -9.24 -3.40
N PRO A 285 -10.63 -9.70 -4.43
CA PRO A 285 -9.57 -10.71 -4.28
C PRO A 285 -8.40 -10.25 -3.39
N GLU A 286 -8.30 -8.96 -3.12
CA GLU A 286 -7.26 -8.37 -2.29
C GLU A 286 -7.56 -8.49 -0.79
N HIS A 287 -8.83 -8.44 -0.37
CA HIS A 287 -9.26 -8.44 1.04
C HIS A 287 -8.42 -7.52 1.93
N PRO A 288 -8.34 -6.20 1.64
CA PRO A 288 -7.55 -5.26 2.42
C PRO A 288 -8.21 -4.95 3.77
N ILE A 289 -7.47 -4.23 4.61
CA ILE A 289 -8.09 -3.49 5.72
C ILE A 289 -8.83 -2.29 5.11
N VAL A 290 -10.14 -2.21 5.32
CA VAL A 290 -10.96 -1.06 4.91
C VAL A 290 -11.28 -0.22 6.14
N VAL A 291 -10.92 1.07 6.11
CA VAL A 291 -11.23 2.03 7.18
C VAL A 291 -12.67 2.53 6.97
N LEU A 292 -13.54 2.20 7.91
CA LEU A 292 -14.99 2.45 7.87
C LEU A 292 -15.42 3.36 9.01
N TYR A 293 -16.45 4.16 8.80
CA TYR A 293 -17.10 4.89 9.88
C TYR A 293 -17.87 3.93 10.79
N LYS A 294 -17.71 4.06 12.10
CA LYS A 294 -18.49 3.29 13.07
C LYS A 294 -19.97 3.70 13.03
N LYS A 295 -20.90 2.76 13.19
CA LYS A 295 -22.34 3.06 13.34
C LYS A 295 -22.63 3.80 14.66
N ASP A 296 -22.00 3.35 15.73
CA ASP A 296 -21.96 4.04 17.00
C ASP A 296 -20.53 4.52 17.24
N ARG A 297 -20.34 5.83 17.23
CA ARG A 297 -19.06 6.50 17.37
C ARG A 297 -18.32 6.12 18.65
N ASP A 298 -19.08 5.85 19.73
CA ASP A 298 -18.56 5.57 21.04
C ASP A 298 -18.31 4.08 21.30
N SER A 299 -18.71 3.22 20.38
CA SER A 299 -18.45 1.77 20.46
C SER A 299 -16.98 1.45 20.19
N HIS A 300 -16.52 0.29 20.67
CA HIS A 300 -15.19 -0.27 20.40
C HIS A 300 -14.02 0.69 20.65
N ARG A 301 -14.10 1.52 21.70
CA ARG A 301 -13.08 2.54 22.02
C ARG A 301 -11.72 1.94 22.36
N ASP A 302 -11.69 0.76 22.96
CA ASP A 302 -10.44 0.04 23.25
C ASP A 302 -9.71 -0.41 21.97
N ILE A 303 -10.44 -0.60 20.89
CA ILE A 303 -9.88 -0.91 19.56
C ILE A 303 -9.47 0.38 18.86
N SER A 304 -10.40 1.32 18.72
CA SER A 304 -10.19 2.62 18.05
C SER A 304 -10.92 3.73 18.80
N ASN A 305 -10.16 4.73 19.23
CA ASN A 305 -10.71 5.96 19.85
C ASN A 305 -11.11 7.03 18.82
N LEU A 306 -11.05 6.68 17.51
CA LEU A 306 -11.55 7.49 16.41
C LEU A 306 -13.02 7.15 16.11
N ASP A 307 -13.66 7.95 15.25
CA ASP A 307 -14.98 7.66 14.69
C ASP A 307 -14.96 6.57 13.60
N THR A 308 -13.77 6.08 13.28
CA THR A 308 -13.53 5.03 12.28
C THR A 308 -12.92 3.79 12.91
N ILE A 309 -13.05 2.66 12.21
CA ILE A 309 -12.45 1.38 12.57
C ILE A 309 -11.94 0.68 11.30
N GLY A 310 -10.73 0.12 11.35
CA GLY A 310 -10.17 -0.68 10.26
C GLY A 310 -10.71 -2.11 10.31
N CYS A 311 -11.41 -2.55 9.26
CA CYS A 311 -12.01 -3.87 9.17
C CYS A 311 -11.42 -4.67 8.00
N MET A 312 -11.15 -5.96 8.20
CA MET A 312 -10.82 -6.91 7.15
C MET A 312 -11.58 -8.21 7.31
N LEU A 313 -11.82 -8.89 6.19
CA LEU A 313 -12.45 -10.20 6.20
C LEU A 313 -11.40 -11.32 6.31
N PRO A 314 -11.76 -12.53 6.77
CA PRO A 314 -10.91 -13.72 6.67
C PRO A 314 -10.43 -13.94 5.24
N TYR A 315 -9.11 -13.96 5.01
CA TYR A 315 -8.53 -14.06 3.67
C TYR A 315 -7.65 -15.31 3.45
N THR A 316 -7.59 -16.19 4.44
CA THR A 316 -6.90 -17.49 4.34
C THR A 316 -7.76 -18.62 4.89
N GLY A 317 -7.49 -19.86 4.49
CA GLY A 317 -8.16 -21.02 5.08
C GLY A 317 -7.97 -21.10 6.59
N LEU A 318 -6.79 -20.67 7.11
CA LEU A 318 -6.53 -20.58 8.54
C LEU A 318 -7.51 -19.64 9.24
N HIS A 319 -7.77 -18.47 8.68
CA HIS A 319 -8.72 -17.52 9.26
C HIS A 319 -10.14 -18.07 9.26
N HIS A 320 -10.58 -18.69 8.16
CA HIS A 320 -11.91 -19.31 8.10
C HIS A 320 -12.08 -20.45 9.11
N LEU A 321 -11.05 -21.28 9.31
CA LEU A 321 -11.05 -22.33 10.34
C LEU A 321 -11.13 -21.74 11.74
N LEU A 322 -10.34 -20.70 12.05
CA LEU A 322 -10.41 -20.01 13.35
C LEU A 322 -11.81 -19.43 13.61
N PHE A 323 -12.35 -18.67 12.66
CA PHE A 323 -13.68 -18.05 12.80
C PHE A 323 -14.83 -19.07 12.89
N SER A 324 -14.66 -20.27 12.35
CA SER A 324 -15.64 -21.35 12.51
C SER A 324 -15.71 -21.90 13.94
N LYS A 325 -14.70 -21.65 14.78
CA LYS A 325 -14.56 -22.16 16.15
C LYS A 325 -14.67 -21.06 17.20
N LEU A 326 -14.36 -19.83 16.84
CA LEU A 326 -14.47 -18.66 17.74
C LEU A 326 -15.92 -18.40 18.14
N LYS A 327 -16.14 -18.12 19.43
CA LYS A 327 -17.40 -17.59 19.96
C LYS A 327 -17.47 -16.08 19.80
N ASN A 328 -16.34 -15.41 19.91
CA ASN A 328 -16.22 -13.98 19.66
C ASN A 328 -16.27 -13.69 18.16
N ARG A 329 -17.08 -12.70 17.77
CA ARG A 329 -17.30 -12.33 16.38
C ARG A 329 -16.27 -11.34 15.85
N ILE A 330 -15.47 -10.74 16.73
CA ILE A 330 -14.46 -9.73 16.42
C ILE A 330 -13.12 -10.20 16.95
N LEU A 331 -12.11 -10.20 16.09
CA LEU A 331 -10.73 -10.51 16.45
C LEU A 331 -9.84 -9.33 16.06
N ILE A 332 -9.18 -8.72 17.03
CA ILE A 332 -8.13 -7.75 16.74
C ILE A 332 -7.01 -8.48 15.99
N MET A 333 -6.53 -7.88 14.90
CA MET A 333 -5.42 -8.41 14.11
C MET A 333 -4.47 -7.25 13.79
N THR A 334 -3.29 -7.26 14.37
CA THR A 334 -2.25 -6.25 14.13
C THR A 334 -0.95 -6.90 13.72
N SER A 335 -0.13 -6.21 12.90
CA SER A 335 1.17 -6.71 12.50
C SER A 335 2.08 -6.97 13.71
N ALA A 336 2.75 -8.12 13.70
CA ALA A 336 3.66 -8.53 14.77
C ALA A 336 5.04 -7.91 14.57
N ASN A 337 5.22 -6.73 15.12
CA ASN A 337 6.48 -5.99 15.09
C ASN A 337 6.59 -5.08 16.32
N ALA A 338 7.79 -4.87 16.82
CA ALA A 338 8.05 -3.74 17.71
C ALA A 338 7.86 -2.42 16.94
N PRO A 339 7.47 -1.32 17.61
CA PRO A 339 7.30 -0.03 16.96
C PRO A 339 8.51 0.34 16.09
N GLY A 340 8.26 0.76 14.84
CA GLY A 340 9.29 1.14 13.88
C GLY A 340 10.13 0.00 13.28
N ASN A 341 9.83 -1.26 13.57
CA ASN A 341 10.51 -2.41 12.98
C ASN A 341 9.64 -3.13 11.93
N PRO A 342 10.26 -3.88 11.00
CA PRO A 342 9.51 -4.68 10.04
C PRO A 342 8.72 -5.81 10.71
N MET A 343 7.62 -6.21 10.08
CA MET A 343 6.81 -7.36 10.51
C MET A 343 7.65 -8.66 10.53
N ILE A 344 7.49 -9.48 11.56
CA ILE A 344 8.24 -10.73 11.75
C ILE A 344 7.70 -11.82 10.79
N THR A 345 8.62 -12.58 10.16
CA THR A 345 8.26 -13.64 9.20
C THR A 345 8.66 -15.05 9.66
N ASP A 346 9.58 -15.18 10.59
CA ASP A 346 10.06 -16.47 11.08
C ASP A 346 9.69 -16.72 12.56
N THR A 347 9.48 -17.99 12.89
CA THR A 347 8.98 -18.40 14.22
C THR A 347 9.99 -18.17 15.33
N LYS A 348 11.28 -18.36 15.07
CA LYS A 348 12.33 -18.18 16.09
C LYS A 348 12.43 -16.73 16.51
N THR A 349 12.44 -15.82 15.54
CA THR A 349 12.39 -14.37 15.78
C THR A 349 11.10 -13.95 16.48
N ALA A 350 9.95 -14.56 16.12
CA ALA A 350 8.68 -14.27 16.77
C ALA A 350 8.72 -14.61 18.27
N VAL A 351 9.17 -15.82 18.62
CA VAL A 351 9.33 -16.25 20.01
C VAL A 351 10.29 -15.34 20.78
N LEU A 352 11.43 -14.98 20.16
CA LEU A 352 12.43 -14.12 20.80
C LEU A 352 11.91 -12.70 21.06
N LYS A 353 11.27 -12.07 20.06
CA LYS A 353 10.92 -10.65 20.11
C LYS A 353 9.53 -10.38 20.72
N LEU A 354 8.61 -11.34 20.70
CA LEU A 354 7.24 -11.16 21.17
C LEU A 354 6.96 -11.80 22.53
N LYS A 355 7.95 -12.42 23.18
CA LYS A 355 7.81 -13.15 24.45
C LYS A 355 7.11 -12.36 25.55
N GLY A 356 7.26 -11.02 25.57
CA GLY A 356 6.60 -10.14 26.52
C GLY A 356 5.19 -9.66 26.13
N CYS A 357 4.77 -9.94 24.89
CA CYS A 357 3.55 -9.38 24.29
C CYS A 357 2.50 -10.45 23.99
N VAL A 358 2.89 -11.71 23.79
CA VAL A 358 1.98 -12.79 23.41
C VAL A 358 2.08 -13.98 24.36
N ASP A 359 0.99 -14.74 24.45
CA ASP A 359 0.90 -15.91 25.32
C ASP A 359 1.17 -17.22 24.54
N TYR A 360 0.81 -17.27 23.24
CA TYR A 360 0.95 -18.46 22.37
C TYR A 360 1.28 -18.06 20.93
N TYR A 361 1.77 -19.07 20.15
CA TYR A 361 2.06 -18.90 18.73
C TYR A 361 1.36 -19.99 17.92
N LEU A 362 0.52 -19.60 16.96
CA LEU A 362 -0.01 -20.48 15.93
C LEU A 362 0.88 -20.35 14.69
N ALA A 363 1.77 -21.29 14.51
CA ALA A 363 2.84 -21.25 13.51
C ALA A 363 2.67 -22.33 12.44
N HIS A 364 3.21 -22.10 11.27
CA HIS A 364 3.37 -23.09 10.21
C HIS A 364 4.81 -23.13 9.69
N ASP A 365 5.21 -24.24 9.09
CA ASP A 365 6.57 -24.50 8.62
C ASP A 365 6.86 -23.96 7.21
N ARG A 366 5.84 -23.45 6.45
CA ARG A 366 6.09 -22.79 5.16
C ARG A 366 6.90 -21.51 5.38
N VAL A 367 8.01 -21.38 4.64
CA VAL A 367 8.83 -20.17 4.64
C VAL A 367 8.09 -19.02 3.95
N ILE A 368 8.14 -17.83 4.55
CA ILE A 368 7.72 -16.58 3.94
C ILE A 368 8.97 -15.98 3.29
N GLN A 369 9.03 -16.01 1.96
CA GLN A 369 10.17 -15.52 1.19
C GLN A 369 10.20 -13.99 1.16
N ASN A 370 9.07 -13.39 0.81
CA ASN A 370 8.92 -11.96 0.71
C ASN A 370 7.91 -11.48 1.75
N ARG A 371 8.36 -10.60 2.63
CA ARG A 371 7.50 -9.97 3.66
C ARG A 371 6.44 -9.10 3.00
N CYS A 372 5.21 -9.16 3.51
CA CYS A 372 4.10 -8.37 2.98
C CYS A 372 3.07 -8.11 4.10
N ASP A 373 2.94 -6.86 4.53
CA ASP A 373 1.91 -6.41 5.48
C ASP A 373 0.54 -6.31 4.79
N ASP A 374 -0.53 -6.04 5.54
CA ASP A 374 -1.85 -5.84 4.96
C ASP A 374 -2.00 -4.46 4.32
N SER A 375 -2.64 -4.39 3.17
CA SER A 375 -3.04 -3.12 2.55
C SER A 375 -4.13 -2.43 3.36
N VAL A 376 -4.14 -1.10 3.33
CA VAL A 376 -5.17 -0.27 3.97
C VAL A 376 -5.82 0.62 2.92
N VAL A 377 -7.16 0.62 2.89
CA VAL A 377 -7.97 1.41 1.96
C VAL A 377 -9.00 2.22 2.74
N ARG A 378 -9.25 3.45 2.34
CA ARG A 378 -10.32 4.31 2.86
C ARG A 378 -11.03 5.02 1.71
N GLU A 379 -12.35 4.90 1.63
CA GLU A 379 -13.17 5.57 0.59
C GLU A 379 -12.68 5.29 -0.85
N GLY A 380 -12.20 4.07 -1.11
CA GLY A 380 -11.65 3.68 -2.41
C GLY A 380 -10.23 4.17 -2.71
N TYR A 381 -9.58 4.88 -1.78
CA TYR A 381 -8.19 5.30 -1.90
C TYR A 381 -7.25 4.39 -1.10
N ILE A 382 -6.14 4.01 -1.72
CA ILE A 382 -5.10 3.23 -1.04
C ILE A 382 -4.36 4.15 -0.07
N ILE A 383 -4.32 3.77 1.23
CA ILE A 383 -3.52 4.43 2.26
C ILE A 383 -2.18 3.73 2.42
N ARG A 384 -2.19 2.39 2.41
CA ARG A 384 -1.00 1.54 2.44
C ARG A 384 -1.08 0.55 1.29
N LEU A 385 -0.07 0.56 0.44
CA LEU A 385 0.09 -0.37 -0.68
C LEU A 385 0.86 -1.59 -0.20
N SER A 386 0.19 -2.75 -0.08
CA SER A 386 0.82 -3.99 0.38
C SER A 386 0.05 -5.22 -0.11
N ARG A 387 -0.18 -6.25 0.71
CA ARG A 387 -0.82 -7.52 0.33
C ARG A 387 -2.10 -7.30 -0.50
N GLY A 388 -2.21 -8.04 -1.56
CA GLY A 388 -3.32 -7.99 -2.52
C GLY A 388 -3.12 -6.94 -3.62
N TYR A 389 -2.56 -5.78 -3.30
CA TYR A 389 -2.30 -4.70 -4.25
C TYR A 389 -0.85 -4.62 -4.73
N ALA A 390 0.10 -5.10 -3.92
CA ALA A 390 1.53 -5.08 -4.25
C ALA A 390 2.10 -6.51 -4.41
N PRO A 391 3.11 -6.69 -5.28
CA PRO A 391 3.77 -5.69 -6.11
C PRO A 391 2.83 -5.07 -7.14
N LYS A 392 2.82 -3.72 -7.17
CA LYS A 392 1.94 -2.96 -8.08
C LYS A 392 2.64 -2.74 -9.40
N ARG A 393 2.04 -3.17 -10.51
CA ARG A 393 2.56 -2.94 -11.85
C ARG A 393 1.71 -1.91 -12.58
N VAL A 394 2.37 -0.89 -13.11
CA VAL A 394 1.75 0.15 -13.95
C VAL A 394 2.46 0.21 -15.29
N SER A 395 1.70 0.15 -16.38
CA SER A 395 2.21 0.38 -17.73
C SER A 395 2.41 1.89 -17.93
N ILE A 396 3.63 2.29 -18.25
CA ILE A 396 4.00 3.69 -18.45
C ILE A 396 5.28 3.73 -19.31
N ASN A 397 5.35 4.65 -20.26
CA ASN A 397 6.55 4.83 -21.08
C ASN A 397 7.42 5.95 -20.51
N LEU A 398 8.56 5.59 -19.94
CA LEU A 398 9.54 6.51 -19.38
C LEU A 398 10.91 6.41 -20.09
N GLY A 399 10.93 5.92 -21.32
CA GLY A 399 12.17 5.74 -22.09
C GLY A 399 12.75 4.32 -21.97
N LYS A 400 14.06 4.19 -22.17
CA LYS A 400 14.76 2.89 -22.26
C LYS A 400 15.51 2.51 -21.00
N ASP A 401 15.87 3.48 -20.16
CA ASP A 401 16.68 3.28 -18.95
C ASP A 401 15.92 2.45 -17.90
N CYS A 402 16.64 1.60 -17.19
CA CYS A 402 16.12 0.90 -16.02
C CYS A 402 16.33 1.79 -14.79
N ILE A 403 15.23 2.20 -14.15
CA ILE A 403 15.25 3.21 -13.09
C ILE A 403 14.79 2.58 -11.77
N LEU A 404 15.58 2.77 -10.71
CA LEU A 404 15.19 2.48 -9.34
C LEU A 404 14.78 3.77 -8.64
N GLY A 405 13.58 3.83 -8.06
CA GLY A 405 13.17 4.84 -7.09
C GLY A 405 13.26 4.27 -5.68
N THR A 406 14.08 4.85 -4.82
CA THR A 406 14.34 4.32 -3.47
C THR A 406 13.34 4.79 -2.41
N GLY A 407 12.46 5.71 -2.77
CA GLY A 407 11.46 6.28 -1.85
C GLY A 407 12.05 7.25 -0.82
N PRO A 408 11.20 7.76 0.09
CA PRO A 408 11.59 8.68 1.16
C PRO A 408 12.05 7.92 2.41
N GLU A 409 12.01 8.55 3.59
CA GLU A 409 12.27 7.90 4.88
C GLU A 409 11.01 7.30 5.50
N LEU A 410 9.83 7.96 5.32
CA LEU A 410 8.56 7.55 5.92
C LEU A 410 7.71 6.77 4.91
N TYR A 411 6.94 5.80 5.40
CA TYR A 411 5.99 4.99 4.59
C TYR A 411 6.58 4.44 3.27
N THR A 412 7.87 4.18 3.27
CA THR A 412 8.69 3.85 2.10
C THR A 412 8.14 2.64 1.34
N THR A 413 8.17 2.77 0.03
CA THR A 413 8.13 1.70 -0.97
C THR A 413 9.35 1.86 -1.89
N VAL A 414 9.66 0.86 -2.68
CA VAL A 414 10.62 1.00 -3.79
C VAL A 414 9.93 0.71 -5.12
N SER A 415 10.34 1.42 -6.15
CA SER A 415 9.81 1.24 -7.51
C SER A 415 10.93 0.96 -8.49
N ILE A 416 10.71 0.01 -9.40
CA ILE A 416 11.64 -0.28 -10.48
C ILE A 416 10.90 -0.11 -11.81
N TYR A 417 11.37 0.83 -12.63
CA TYR A 417 10.92 0.98 -14.00
C TYR A 417 11.82 0.20 -14.93
N LYS A 418 11.23 -0.58 -15.83
CA LYS A 418 11.93 -1.33 -16.86
C LYS A 418 10.99 -1.67 -18.03
N ASN A 419 11.44 -1.45 -19.26
CA ASN A 419 10.75 -1.90 -20.49
C ASN A 419 9.27 -1.52 -20.56
N GLY A 420 8.91 -0.27 -20.24
CA GLY A 420 7.54 0.24 -20.32
C GLY A 420 6.65 -0.08 -19.13
N PHE A 421 7.21 -0.59 -18.02
CA PHE A 421 6.47 -0.89 -16.79
C PHE A 421 7.21 -0.42 -15.55
N CYS A 422 6.46 0.15 -14.62
CA CYS A 422 6.94 0.41 -13.28
C CYS A 422 6.33 -0.62 -12.33
N CYS A 423 7.18 -1.26 -11.52
CA CYS A 423 6.81 -2.23 -10.50
C CYS A 423 7.15 -1.66 -9.12
N THR A 424 6.14 -1.48 -8.26
CA THR A 424 6.32 -0.94 -6.91
C THR A 424 6.13 -2.04 -5.86
N SER A 425 7.03 -2.09 -4.89
CA SER A 425 7.05 -3.04 -3.77
C SER A 425 5.82 -2.90 -2.86
N PRO A 426 5.56 -3.89 -2.01
CA PRO A 426 4.80 -3.67 -0.78
C PRO A 426 5.43 -2.58 0.09
N HIS A 427 4.63 -1.99 0.96
CA HIS A 427 5.06 -1.08 2.01
C HIS A 427 6.19 -1.68 2.85
N ILE A 428 7.29 -0.93 3.00
CA ILE A 428 8.47 -1.33 3.78
C ILE A 428 8.39 -0.76 5.20
N GLY A 429 7.93 0.48 5.32
CA GLY A 429 7.83 1.21 6.59
C GLY A 429 8.73 2.43 6.67
N ASN A 430 9.03 2.87 7.90
CA ASN A 430 9.87 4.03 8.14
C ASN A 430 11.33 3.59 8.24
N ILE A 431 12.19 4.09 7.34
CA ILE A 431 13.61 3.68 7.24
C ILE A 431 14.46 4.49 8.24
N LYS A 432 14.23 4.24 9.54
CA LYS A 432 14.86 4.99 10.65
C LYS A 432 15.84 4.17 11.49
N ASN A 433 15.98 2.88 11.20
CA ASN A 433 16.85 1.97 11.95
C ASN A 433 17.48 0.91 11.03
N PRO A 434 18.51 0.18 11.50
CA PRO A 434 19.21 -0.84 10.70
C PRO A 434 18.29 -1.94 10.17
N GLN A 435 17.28 -2.35 10.93
CA GLN A 435 16.39 -3.46 10.54
C GLN A 435 15.45 -3.07 9.38
N THR A 436 14.98 -1.81 9.37
CA THR A 436 14.18 -1.32 8.25
C THR A 436 15.04 -1.01 7.03
N LEU A 437 16.29 -0.59 7.22
CA LEU A 437 17.26 -0.45 6.13
C LEU A 437 17.57 -1.80 5.49
N GLU A 438 17.86 -2.84 6.29
CA GLU A 438 18.07 -4.21 5.80
C GLU A 438 16.85 -4.70 4.99
N TYR A 439 15.63 -4.42 5.48
CA TYR A 439 14.41 -4.79 4.75
C TYR A 439 14.27 -4.01 3.43
N LEU A 440 14.70 -2.76 3.36
CA LEU A 440 14.77 -1.99 2.11
C LEU A 440 15.75 -2.64 1.13
N GLU A 441 16.96 -2.99 1.59
CA GLU A 441 18.00 -3.64 0.80
C GLU A 441 17.55 -4.99 0.27
N ASP A 442 16.97 -5.85 1.13
CA ASP A 442 16.39 -7.14 0.75
C ASP A 442 15.28 -6.97 -0.30
N THR A 443 14.41 -5.98 -0.13
CA THR A 443 13.31 -5.72 -1.06
C THR A 443 13.83 -5.31 -2.44
N VAL A 444 14.83 -4.42 -2.49
CA VAL A 444 15.47 -4.03 -3.75
C VAL A 444 16.17 -5.23 -4.40
N GLY A 445 16.92 -6.03 -3.64
CA GLY A 445 17.61 -7.23 -4.14
C GLY A 445 16.64 -8.26 -4.71
N ASN A 446 15.57 -8.54 -3.99
CA ASN A 446 14.54 -9.48 -4.42
C ASN A 446 13.81 -9.00 -5.70
N LEU A 447 13.39 -7.73 -5.74
CA LEU A 447 12.75 -7.18 -6.94
C LEU A 447 13.72 -7.09 -8.12
N LYS A 448 14.98 -6.71 -7.88
CA LYS A 448 16.05 -6.75 -8.90
C LYS A 448 16.14 -8.14 -9.54
N THR A 449 16.20 -9.18 -8.72
CA THR A 449 16.26 -10.58 -9.17
C THR A 449 15.00 -11.00 -9.93
N LEU A 450 13.82 -10.70 -9.38
CA LEU A 450 12.53 -11.08 -9.96
C LEU A 450 12.26 -10.38 -11.31
N LEU A 451 12.72 -9.12 -11.47
CA LEU A 451 12.56 -8.35 -12.70
C LEU A 451 13.76 -8.49 -13.66
N GLY A 452 14.83 -9.15 -13.21
CA GLY A 452 16.09 -9.21 -13.97
C GLY A 452 16.62 -7.79 -14.24
N ALA A 453 16.51 -6.88 -13.27
CA ALA A 453 16.84 -5.47 -13.46
C ALA A 453 18.34 -5.22 -13.24
N GLU A 454 18.95 -4.43 -14.12
CA GLU A 454 20.22 -3.77 -13.91
C GLU A 454 19.97 -2.27 -14.04
N PHE A 455 20.35 -1.50 -13.03
CA PHE A 455 19.97 -0.09 -12.91
C PHE A 455 20.90 0.80 -13.72
N ASP A 456 20.32 1.63 -14.59
CA ASP A 456 21.02 2.72 -15.27
C ASP A 456 20.94 4.00 -14.42
N VAL A 457 19.80 4.19 -13.72
CA VAL A 457 19.52 5.38 -12.91
C VAL A 457 18.94 4.96 -11.54
N ILE A 458 19.38 5.64 -10.50
CA ILE A 458 18.85 5.51 -9.13
C ILE A 458 18.31 6.87 -8.68
N ALA A 459 16.98 6.99 -8.62
CA ALA A 459 16.29 8.18 -8.15
C ALA A 459 16.04 8.11 -6.64
N HIS A 460 16.27 9.22 -5.94
CA HIS A 460 16.16 9.29 -4.48
C HIS A 460 15.65 10.65 -4.01
N ASP A 461 15.25 10.75 -2.74
CA ASP A 461 14.84 12.02 -2.11
C ASP A 461 16.04 12.98 -1.98
N MET A 462 15.77 14.29 -2.01
CA MET A 462 16.81 15.32 -1.83
C MET A 462 17.41 15.34 -0.42
N HIS A 463 16.70 14.84 0.59
CA HIS A 463 17.14 14.91 1.97
C HIS A 463 18.40 14.07 2.23
N PRO A 464 19.55 14.69 2.55
CA PRO A 464 20.85 14.00 2.56
C PRO A 464 21.02 13.02 3.72
N GLN A 465 20.23 13.16 4.79
CA GLN A 465 20.34 12.34 6.00
C GLN A 465 19.45 11.12 5.96
N PHE A 466 18.48 11.03 5.05
CA PHE A 466 17.63 9.85 4.94
C PHE A 466 18.45 8.60 4.66
N LEU A 467 18.17 7.51 5.37
CA LEU A 467 18.85 6.24 5.14
C LEU A 467 18.58 5.69 3.74
N SER A 468 17.38 5.93 3.18
CA SER A 468 17.04 5.58 1.80
C SER A 468 17.92 6.35 0.78
N THR A 469 18.20 7.64 1.01
CA THR A 469 19.12 8.44 0.18
C THR A 469 20.56 7.96 0.28
N ARG A 470 21.03 7.63 1.49
CA ARG A 470 22.38 7.07 1.70
C ARG A 470 22.53 5.70 1.03
N PHE A 471 21.50 4.86 1.12
CA PHE A 471 21.46 3.59 0.41
C PHE A 471 21.52 3.78 -1.11
N ALA A 472 20.75 4.72 -1.68
CA ALA A 472 20.77 5.03 -3.11
C ALA A 472 22.18 5.42 -3.60
N LYS A 473 22.86 6.29 -2.86
CA LYS A 473 24.23 6.74 -3.19
C LYS A 473 25.24 5.59 -3.11
N ARG A 474 25.19 4.79 -2.04
CA ARG A 474 26.04 3.60 -1.92
C ARG A 474 25.81 2.62 -3.07
N LEU A 475 24.54 2.32 -3.40
CA LEU A 475 24.20 1.40 -4.49
C LEU A 475 24.67 1.95 -5.85
N SER A 476 24.63 3.26 -6.06
CA SER A 476 25.18 3.92 -7.24
C SER A 476 26.71 3.71 -7.34
N GLU A 477 27.44 3.88 -6.25
CA GLU A 477 28.89 3.62 -6.20
C GLU A 477 29.22 2.14 -6.51
N GLU A 478 28.40 1.20 -6.04
CA GLU A 478 28.57 -0.24 -6.26
C GLU A 478 28.24 -0.68 -7.68
N THR A 479 27.25 -0.05 -8.32
CA THR A 479 26.72 -0.47 -9.63
C THR A 479 27.19 0.37 -10.81
N GLY A 480 27.66 1.60 -10.54
CA GLY A 480 27.97 2.58 -11.56
C GLY A 480 26.76 3.31 -12.14
N ALA A 481 25.54 3.07 -11.58
CA ALA A 481 24.32 3.73 -12.00
C ALA A 481 24.35 5.24 -11.63
N GLU A 482 23.79 6.08 -12.50
CA GLU A 482 23.67 7.53 -12.25
C GLU A 482 22.63 7.83 -11.16
N THR A 483 22.85 8.84 -10.32
CA THR A 483 21.85 9.26 -9.32
C THR A 483 21.06 10.48 -9.76
N VAL A 484 19.75 10.49 -9.47
CA VAL A 484 18.86 11.63 -9.68
C VAL A 484 18.18 11.97 -8.36
N ALA A 485 18.49 13.16 -7.81
CA ALA A 485 17.80 13.68 -6.63
C ALA A 485 16.47 14.33 -7.05
N VAL A 486 15.36 13.91 -6.44
CA VAL A 486 14.01 14.41 -6.75
C VAL A 486 13.45 15.09 -5.50
N GLN A 487 12.99 16.34 -5.66
CA GLN A 487 12.32 17.06 -4.59
C GLN A 487 11.03 16.34 -4.19
N HIS A 488 10.81 16.20 -2.89
CA HIS A 488 9.76 15.37 -2.28
C HIS A 488 8.35 15.66 -2.86
N HIS A 489 7.91 16.92 -2.84
CA HIS A 489 6.58 17.31 -3.31
C HIS A 489 6.44 17.26 -4.83
N ARG A 490 7.53 17.46 -5.60
CA ARG A 490 7.53 17.20 -7.04
C ARG A 490 7.35 15.72 -7.34
N ALA A 491 7.93 14.82 -6.52
CA ALA A 491 7.68 13.38 -6.66
C ALA A 491 6.21 13.02 -6.36
N HIS A 492 5.55 13.67 -5.39
CA HIS A 492 4.11 13.52 -5.16
C HIS A 492 3.29 13.89 -6.39
N ILE A 493 3.55 15.05 -7.00
CA ILE A 493 2.84 15.53 -8.19
C ILE A 493 3.15 14.62 -9.39
N ALA A 494 4.42 14.24 -9.59
CA ALA A 494 4.82 13.32 -10.65
C ALA A 494 4.10 11.96 -10.54
N ALA A 495 3.96 11.42 -9.34
CA ALA A 495 3.22 10.17 -9.12
C ALA A 495 1.74 10.30 -9.50
N ALA A 496 1.11 11.42 -9.15
CA ALA A 496 -0.32 11.65 -9.40
C ALA A 496 -0.61 11.99 -10.88
N PHE A 497 0.27 12.72 -11.53
CA PHE A 497 0.12 13.18 -12.92
C PHE A 497 0.79 12.26 -13.94
N SER A 498 1.38 11.16 -13.51
CA SER A 498 2.28 10.29 -14.26
C SER A 498 1.79 9.87 -15.65
N LYS A 499 0.52 9.49 -15.79
CA LYS A 499 -0.06 9.03 -17.07
C LYS A 499 -0.12 10.17 -18.10
N TYR A 500 -0.52 11.36 -17.64
CA TYR A 500 -0.64 12.54 -18.49
C TYR A 500 0.74 13.05 -18.93
N ALA A 501 1.71 13.10 -18.00
CA ALA A 501 3.07 13.52 -18.30
C ALA A 501 3.84 12.50 -19.15
N ALA A 502 3.53 11.22 -19.07
CA ALA A 502 4.13 10.20 -19.94
C ALA A 502 3.62 10.28 -21.38
N ASP A 503 2.37 10.69 -21.57
CA ASP A 503 1.78 10.90 -22.89
C ASP A 503 2.27 12.21 -23.52
N ASP A 504 2.41 13.27 -22.70
CA ASP A 504 2.86 14.60 -23.09
C ASP A 504 3.70 15.21 -21.95
N ALA A 505 5.03 15.21 -22.11
CA ALA A 505 5.96 15.66 -21.08
C ALA A 505 5.92 17.18 -20.84
N GLU A 506 5.44 17.97 -21.81
CA GLU A 506 5.31 19.43 -21.73
C GLU A 506 3.92 19.85 -21.22
N ARG A 507 3.06 18.90 -20.86
CA ARG A 507 1.73 19.17 -20.36
C ARG A 507 1.79 19.81 -18.97
N ASP A 508 1.28 21.02 -18.88
CA ASP A 508 1.20 21.78 -17.63
C ASP A 508 0.11 21.29 -16.69
N CYS A 509 0.39 21.39 -15.40
CA CYS A 509 -0.59 21.20 -14.35
C CYS A 509 -0.40 22.22 -13.21
N VAL A 510 -1.44 22.43 -12.41
CA VAL A 510 -1.32 23.02 -11.08
C VAL A 510 -1.32 21.89 -10.06
N GLY A 511 -0.22 21.70 -9.35
CA GLY A 511 -0.04 20.64 -8.37
C GLY A 511 -0.23 21.15 -6.95
N ILE A 512 -1.21 20.59 -6.21
CA ILE A 512 -1.42 20.82 -4.78
C ILE A 512 -0.79 19.67 -4.02
N ALA A 513 0.25 19.95 -3.23
CA ALA A 513 0.90 18.99 -2.34
C ALA A 513 0.67 19.37 -0.88
N LEU A 514 -0.20 18.63 -0.18
CA LEU A 514 -0.50 18.82 1.24
C LEU A 514 0.04 17.65 2.06
N ASP A 515 1.10 17.91 2.80
CA ASP A 515 1.84 16.86 3.49
C ASP A 515 2.32 17.26 4.90
N GLY A 516 2.93 16.28 5.58
CA GLY A 516 3.51 16.44 6.91
C GLY A 516 4.90 17.03 6.90
N VAL A 517 5.77 16.58 5.99
CA VAL A 517 7.18 16.98 5.95
C VAL A 517 7.85 16.60 4.62
N GLY A 518 8.58 17.54 4.03
CA GLY A 518 9.49 17.30 2.92
C GLY A 518 10.53 18.40 2.87
N LEU A 519 11.75 18.10 2.41
CA LEU A 519 12.82 19.10 2.27
C LEU A 519 12.53 20.00 1.06
N GLY A 520 12.40 21.30 1.30
CA GLY A 520 12.22 22.32 0.26
C GLY A 520 13.53 22.69 -0.44
N ASP A 521 13.42 23.28 -1.63
CA ASP A 521 14.57 23.78 -2.40
C ASP A 521 15.32 24.91 -1.65
N ASP A 522 14.62 25.60 -0.75
CA ASP A 522 15.13 26.67 0.11
C ASP A 522 15.72 26.17 1.44
N GLY A 523 15.75 24.85 1.64
CA GLY A 523 16.24 24.23 2.87
C GLY A 523 15.26 24.28 4.05
N THR A 524 14.03 24.78 3.85
CA THR A 524 12.97 24.76 4.86
C THR A 524 12.14 23.48 4.79
N VAL A 525 11.29 23.24 5.79
CA VAL A 525 10.39 22.09 5.83
C VAL A 525 9.09 22.44 5.11
N TRP A 526 8.89 21.89 3.93
CA TRP A 526 7.67 22.07 3.15
C TRP A 526 6.58 21.05 3.50
N GLY A 527 5.33 21.31 3.07
CA GLY A 527 4.20 20.40 3.20
C GLY A 527 2.84 21.07 2.98
N GLY A 528 2.84 22.29 2.43
CA GLY A 528 1.63 23.00 2.02
C GLY A 528 1.96 23.86 0.80
N GLU A 529 2.08 23.22 -0.38
CA GLU A 529 2.69 23.84 -1.56
C GLU A 529 1.76 23.75 -2.76
N ILE A 530 1.74 24.82 -3.58
CA ILE A 530 1.13 24.82 -4.91
C ILE A 530 2.22 25.08 -5.94
N PHE A 531 2.28 24.19 -6.92
CA PHE A 531 3.18 24.26 -8.06
C PHE A 531 2.40 24.54 -9.34
N ALA A 532 3.05 25.16 -10.34
CA ALA A 532 2.54 25.28 -11.69
C ALA A 532 3.62 25.01 -12.73
N GLY A 533 3.27 24.37 -13.84
CA GLY A 533 4.18 23.98 -14.93
C GLY A 533 4.08 22.52 -15.27
N ASP A 534 4.93 22.06 -16.19
CA ASP A 534 5.14 20.63 -16.45
C ASP A 534 5.96 19.97 -15.34
N ILE A 535 5.99 18.64 -15.31
CA ILE A 535 6.61 17.87 -14.21
C ILE A 535 8.09 18.20 -13.98
N LEU A 536 8.84 18.49 -15.03
CA LEU A 536 10.28 18.80 -14.93
C LEU A 536 10.53 20.26 -14.53
N HIS A 537 9.60 21.16 -14.86
CA HIS A 537 9.71 22.60 -14.64
C HIS A 537 8.67 23.16 -13.63
N LEU A 538 8.15 22.32 -12.75
CA LEU A 538 7.25 22.74 -11.67
C LEU A 538 7.87 23.86 -10.83
N LYS A 539 7.23 25.04 -10.82
CA LYS A 539 7.60 26.19 -10.00
C LYS A 539 6.64 26.30 -8.82
N ARG A 540 7.15 26.56 -7.65
CA ARG A 540 6.35 26.91 -6.46
C ARG A 540 5.71 28.27 -6.71
N VAL A 541 4.38 28.34 -6.78
CA VAL A 541 3.60 29.56 -7.06
C VAL A 541 2.79 30.03 -5.86
N ALA A 542 2.57 29.15 -4.88
CA ALA A 542 1.95 29.50 -3.62
C ALA A 542 2.34 28.48 -2.52
N HIS A 543 2.16 28.91 -1.27
CA HIS A 543 2.38 28.04 -0.10
C HIS A 543 1.57 28.50 1.11
N LEU A 544 1.49 27.64 2.13
CA LEU A 544 1.02 28.01 3.46
C LEU A 544 2.05 28.91 4.15
N GLU A 545 1.60 29.78 5.04
CA GLU A 545 2.46 30.69 5.81
C GLU A 545 3.65 29.93 6.41
N THR A 546 4.85 30.47 6.19
CA THR A 546 6.10 29.92 6.74
C THR A 546 6.21 30.30 8.21
N VAL A 547 6.18 29.31 9.09
CA VAL A 547 6.16 29.48 10.55
C VAL A 547 7.33 28.78 11.23
N LYS A 548 7.59 29.15 12.47
CA LYS A 548 8.67 28.56 13.28
C LYS A 548 8.23 27.23 13.88
N MET A 549 9.14 26.24 13.84
CA MET A 549 8.94 24.88 14.39
C MET A 549 9.90 24.65 15.57
N PRO A 550 9.54 25.08 16.80
CA PRO A 550 10.47 25.12 17.93
C PRO A 550 10.84 23.73 18.45
N GLY A 551 12.09 23.34 18.26
CA GLY A 551 12.61 22.03 18.62
C GLY A 551 12.66 21.02 17.48
N GLY A 552 12.35 21.42 16.23
CA GLY A 552 12.36 20.51 15.09
C GLY A 552 11.42 19.32 15.34
N ASP A 553 11.92 18.09 15.30
CA ASP A 553 11.13 16.88 15.51
C ASP A 553 10.36 16.84 16.84
N LEU A 554 10.85 17.51 17.90
CA LEU A 554 10.11 17.61 19.16
C LEU A 554 8.78 18.37 19.00
N ALA A 555 8.68 19.31 18.06
CA ALA A 555 7.44 20.00 17.79
C ALA A 555 6.42 19.14 17.05
N THR A 556 6.86 18.05 16.40
CA THR A 556 5.95 17.05 15.81
C THR A 556 5.41 16.07 16.86
N ILE A 557 6.13 15.90 17.98
CA ILE A 557 5.71 15.04 19.10
C ILE A 557 4.84 15.85 20.07
N HIS A 558 5.32 17.00 20.50
CA HIS A 558 4.61 17.90 21.42
C HIS A 558 3.91 19.01 20.63
N SER A 559 2.70 18.77 20.19
CA SER A 559 1.93 19.66 19.30
C SER A 559 1.70 21.06 19.88
N GLU A 560 1.78 21.23 21.21
CA GLU A 560 1.70 22.54 21.89
C GLU A 560 2.91 23.43 21.56
N ARG A 561 4.08 22.85 21.26
CA ARG A 561 5.25 23.62 20.77
C ARG A 561 4.96 24.19 19.38
N MET A 562 4.30 23.40 18.54
CA MET A 562 3.87 23.85 17.20
C MET A 562 2.83 24.96 17.29
N LEU A 563 1.84 24.80 18.18
CA LEU A 563 0.86 25.86 18.46
C LEU A 563 1.54 27.18 18.85
N PHE A 564 2.49 27.14 19.76
CA PHE A 564 3.20 28.34 20.17
C PHE A 564 4.11 28.91 19.06
N GLY A 565 4.68 28.05 18.22
CA GLY A 565 5.47 28.46 17.06
C GLY A 565 4.66 29.21 16.00
N MET A 566 3.39 28.82 15.81
CA MET A 566 2.45 29.44 14.87
C MET A 566 1.69 30.64 15.46
N LEU A 567 1.42 30.62 16.75
CA LEU A 567 0.58 31.62 17.42
C LEU A 567 1.19 32.05 18.76
N PRO A 568 2.35 32.78 18.75
CA PRO A 568 3.03 33.25 19.95
C PRO A 568 2.35 34.51 20.52
N CYS A 569 1.23 34.35 21.23
CA CYS A 569 0.46 35.44 21.82
C CYS A 569 0.14 35.15 23.31
N GLU A 570 -0.29 36.17 24.05
CA GLU A 570 -0.63 36.08 25.48
C GLU A 570 -1.72 35.04 25.78
N ASP A 571 -2.72 34.92 24.90
CA ASP A 571 -3.78 33.92 25.04
C ASP A 571 -3.23 32.49 24.94
N THR A 572 -2.29 32.25 24.01
CA THR A 572 -1.64 30.95 23.87
C THR A 572 -0.73 30.65 25.07
N GLU A 573 -0.02 31.63 25.60
CA GLU A 573 0.79 31.50 26.82
C GLU A 573 -0.10 31.12 28.01
N SER A 574 -1.19 31.87 28.21
CA SER A 574 -2.15 31.61 29.25
C SER A 574 -2.76 30.20 29.14
N LEU A 575 -3.06 29.78 27.91
CA LEU A 575 -3.56 28.43 27.63
C LEU A 575 -2.55 27.37 28.02
N LEU A 576 -1.27 27.53 27.66
CA LEU A 576 -0.21 26.56 27.97
C LEU A 576 0.02 26.46 29.49
N LEU A 577 0.07 27.62 30.19
CA LEU A 577 0.22 27.66 31.64
C LEU A 577 -0.97 26.99 32.34
N SER A 578 -2.21 27.24 31.87
CA SER A 578 -3.41 26.57 32.40
C SER A 578 -3.38 25.05 32.24
N ARG A 579 -2.57 24.55 31.32
CA ARG A 579 -2.40 23.10 31.01
C ARG A 579 -1.20 22.46 31.69
N GLY A 580 -0.55 23.19 32.60
CA GLY A 580 0.52 22.67 33.43
C GLY A 580 1.95 22.98 32.94
N TRP A 581 2.12 23.77 31.87
CA TRP A 581 3.44 24.31 31.54
C TRP A 581 3.93 25.22 32.65
N LYS A 582 5.24 25.18 32.94
CA LYS A 582 5.87 26.06 33.91
C LYS A 582 6.32 27.33 33.24
N ASP A 583 6.32 28.45 33.96
CA ASP A 583 6.88 29.73 33.46
C ASP A 583 8.31 29.57 32.95
N SER A 584 9.12 28.72 33.61
CA SER A 584 10.48 28.43 33.19
C SER A 584 10.56 27.70 31.85
N GLU A 585 9.66 26.78 31.57
CA GLU A 585 9.58 26.03 30.31
C GLU A 585 9.18 26.96 29.17
N LEU A 586 8.17 27.81 29.41
CA LEU A 586 7.73 28.81 28.44
C LEU A 586 8.83 29.85 28.16
N ALA A 587 9.54 30.29 29.19
CA ALA A 587 10.68 31.21 29.02
C ALA A 587 11.83 30.58 28.19
N ILE A 588 12.08 29.29 28.38
CA ILE A 588 13.07 28.55 27.57
C ILE A 588 12.60 28.47 26.11
N LEU A 589 11.32 28.16 25.87
CA LEU A 589 10.75 28.06 24.53
C LEU A 589 10.84 29.41 23.79
N LYS A 590 10.50 30.51 24.47
CA LYS A 590 10.64 31.86 23.92
C LYS A 590 12.09 32.19 23.54
N LYS A 591 13.05 31.94 24.44
CA LYS A 591 14.47 32.12 24.17
C LYS A 591 14.98 31.25 23.02
N GLN A 592 14.49 30.02 22.91
CA GLN A 592 14.80 29.13 21.80
C GLN A 592 14.36 29.74 20.46
N ILE A 593 13.14 30.26 20.41
CA ILE A 593 12.56 30.91 19.23
C ILE A 593 13.32 32.20 18.87
N GLU A 594 13.64 33.04 19.87
CA GLU A 594 14.40 34.29 19.68
C GLU A 594 15.79 34.03 19.12
N ARG A 595 16.49 33.00 19.63
CA ARG A 595 17.83 32.63 19.22
C ARG A 595 17.92 31.81 17.96
N GLY A 596 16.79 31.33 17.44
CA GLY A 596 16.73 30.41 16.29
C GLY A 596 17.40 29.06 16.53
N PHE A 597 17.57 28.64 17.79
CA PHE A 597 18.27 27.40 18.12
C PHE A 597 17.35 26.20 17.93
N ASN A 598 17.65 25.32 16.94
CA ASN A 598 16.82 24.19 16.55
C ASN A 598 15.35 24.63 16.31
N VAL A 599 15.17 25.65 15.48
CA VAL A 599 13.86 26.21 15.09
C VAL A 599 13.80 26.28 13.57
N PRO A 600 13.67 25.15 12.87
CA PRO A 600 13.45 25.17 11.43
C PRO A 600 12.16 25.90 11.08
N LEU A 601 12.11 26.45 9.87
CA LEU A 601 10.91 27.06 9.28
C LEU A 601 10.11 26.00 8.55
N THR A 602 8.77 26.12 8.60
CA THR A 602 7.88 25.15 7.94
C THR A 602 6.62 25.80 7.37
N SER A 603 6.21 25.32 6.20
CA SER A 603 4.91 25.58 5.54
C SER A 603 3.99 24.35 5.59
N SER A 604 4.24 23.38 6.47
CA SER A 604 3.54 22.10 6.51
C SER A 604 2.08 22.21 6.92
N ALA A 605 1.18 21.66 6.08
CA ALA A 605 -0.25 21.51 6.38
C ALA A 605 -0.49 20.57 7.57
N GLY A 606 0.30 19.49 7.68
CA GLY A 606 0.23 18.57 8.83
C GLY A 606 0.51 19.28 10.16
N ARG A 607 1.45 20.22 10.18
CA ARG A 607 1.77 21.01 11.39
C ARG A 607 0.66 21.98 11.78
N VAL A 608 -0.10 22.48 10.81
CA VAL A 608 -1.30 23.28 11.10
C VAL A 608 -2.35 22.45 11.82
N LEU A 609 -2.59 21.22 11.37
CA LEU A 609 -3.55 20.32 12.01
C LEU A 609 -3.09 19.89 13.41
N ASP A 610 -1.79 19.67 13.62
CA ASP A 610 -1.22 19.39 14.94
C ASP A 610 -1.43 20.56 15.90
N ALA A 611 -1.14 21.79 15.46
CA ALA A 611 -1.34 23.00 16.25
C ALA A 611 -2.82 23.23 16.59
N ALA A 612 -3.74 23.00 15.64
CA ALA A 612 -5.17 23.11 15.87
C ALA A 612 -5.67 22.04 16.86
N SER A 613 -5.21 20.81 16.73
CA SER A 613 -5.52 19.72 17.66
C SER A 613 -5.07 20.06 19.08
N ALA A 614 -3.85 20.61 19.22
CA ALA A 614 -3.34 21.09 20.50
C ALA A 614 -4.15 22.28 21.04
N LEU A 615 -4.48 23.28 20.21
CA LEU A 615 -5.30 24.42 20.60
C LEU A 615 -6.63 23.99 21.23
N LEU A 616 -7.30 23.03 20.60
CA LEU A 616 -8.59 22.50 21.05
C LEU A 616 -8.49 21.53 22.23
N GLY A 617 -7.27 21.05 22.55
CA GLY A 617 -7.04 20.06 23.64
C GLY A 617 -7.39 18.64 23.24
N ILE A 618 -7.50 18.37 21.94
CA ILE A 618 -7.86 17.05 21.39
C ILE A 618 -6.67 16.10 21.48
N CYS A 619 -5.47 16.56 21.04
CA CYS A 619 -4.22 15.81 21.14
C CYS A 619 -3.07 16.78 21.39
N ARG A 620 -2.40 16.64 22.53
CA ARG A 620 -1.31 17.52 22.96
C ARG A 620 0.06 16.92 22.68
N GLU A 621 0.12 15.60 22.73
CA GLU A 621 1.33 14.81 22.52
C GLU A 621 1.02 13.64 21.60
N ARG A 622 1.86 13.46 20.58
CA ARG A 622 1.72 12.42 19.57
C ARG A 622 2.39 11.13 20.03
N THR A 623 1.67 10.02 19.99
CA THR A 623 2.20 8.69 20.29
C THR A 623 2.42 7.84 19.02
N TYR A 624 1.78 8.19 17.89
CA TYR A 624 1.97 7.58 16.59
C TYR A 624 1.84 8.62 15.46
N ASP A 625 2.34 8.30 14.27
CA ASP A 625 2.37 9.24 13.14
C ASP A 625 0.96 9.64 12.71
N GLY A 626 0.71 10.95 12.60
CA GLY A 626 -0.58 11.54 12.20
C GLY A 626 -1.65 11.59 13.28
N GLU A 627 -1.39 11.15 14.51
CA GLU A 627 -2.39 11.08 15.59
C GLU A 627 -3.16 12.40 15.81
N PRO A 628 -2.50 13.59 15.96
CA PRO A 628 -3.23 14.83 16.21
C PRO A 628 -4.19 15.17 15.07
N ALA A 629 -3.77 15.00 13.82
CA ALA A 629 -4.59 15.26 12.64
C ALA A 629 -5.77 14.28 12.53
N MET A 630 -5.56 12.98 12.79
CA MET A 630 -6.61 11.96 12.77
C MET A 630 -7.66 12.20 13.88
N LYS A 631 -7.22 12.54 15.10
CA LYS A 631 -8.13 12.87 16.20
C LYS A 631 -8.89 14.19 15.93
N LEU A 632 -8.24 15.18 15.29
CA LEU A 632 -8.89 16.41 14.86
C LEU A 632 -9.96 16.15 13.79
N GLU A 633 -9.68 15.27 12.82
CA GLU A 633 -10.66 14.85 11.81
C GLU A 633 -11.84 14.13 12.45
N ALA A 634 -11.57 13.18 13.34
CA ALA A 634 -12.62 12.49 14.08
C ALA A 634 -13.47 13.45 14.93
N ALA A 635 -12.90 14.49 15.52
CA ALA A 635 -13.66 15.52 16.22
C ALA A 635 -14.53 16.33 15.26
N ALA A 636 -13.98 16.72 14.12
CA ALA A 636 -14.65 17.55 13.10
C ALA A 636 -15.86 16.86 12.47
N SER A 637 -15.86 15.54 12.35
CA SER A 637 -16.96 14.79 11.73
C SER A 637 -18.30 14.94 12.48
N ALA A 638 -18.27 15.36 13.75
CA ALA A 638 -19.47 15.68 14.55
C ALA A 638 -19.84 17.18 14.52
N GLY A 639 -19.02 18.02 13.88
CA GLY A 639 -19.19 19.47 13.85
C GLY A 639 -19.71 19.99 12.52
N ARG A 640 -20.01 21.30 12.52
CA ARG A 640 -20.38 22.06 11.32
C ARG A 640 -19.35 23.15 11.08
N ALA A 641 -18.75 23.15 9.89
CA ALA A 641 -17.78 24.17 9.51
C ALA A 641 -18.43 25.54 9.33
N GLU A 642 -17.79 26.55 9.86
CA GLU A 642 -18.07 27.97 9.63
C GLU A 642 -17.01 28.52 8.68
N LYS A 643 -17.42 29.23 7.65
CA LYS A 643 -16.49 29.89 6.72
C LYS A 643 -15.95 31.18 7.37
N TRP A 644 -14.62 31.28 7.42
CA TRP A 644 -13.88 32.46 7.83
C TRP A 644 -13.29 33.18 6.62
N GLU A 645 -12.95 34.45 6.78
CA GLU A 645 -12.25 35.20 5.75
C GLU A 645 -10.83 34.67 5.58
N SER A 646 -10.47 34.32 4.37
CA SER A 646 -9.10 33.86 4.04
C SER A 646 -8.16 35.07 3.97
N VAL A 647 -7.07 35.02 4.71
CA VAL A 647 -6.02 36.03 4.65
C VAL A 647 -4.92 35.55 3.76
N VAL A 648 -4.77 36.13 2.58
CA VAL A 648 -3.73 35.81 1.61
C VAL A 648 -2.80 37.01 1.48
N THR A 649 -1.49 36.79 1.54
CA THR A 649 -0.44 37.76 1.34
C THR A 649 0.44 37.39 0.15
N LEU A 650 1.31 38.28 -0.29
CA LEU A 650 2.28 38.02 -1.36
C LEU A 650 3.71 38.03 -0.79
N GLU A 651 4.46 37.01 -1.13
CA GLU A 651 5.93 36.94 -0.94
C GLU A 651 6.59 36.90 -2.33
N GLY A 652 7.02 38.06 -2.84
CA GLY A 652 7.38 38.20 -4.25
C GLY A 652 6.15 37.94 -5.13
N ASP A 653 6.25 36.95 -6.02
CA ASP A 653 5.17 36.52 -6.92
C ASP A 653 4.33 35.35 -6.35
N MET A 654 4.68 34.86 -5.16
CA MET A 654 4.00 33.71 -4.55
C MET A 654 2.85 34.17 -3.64
N SER A 655 1.71 33.52 -3.78
CA SER A 655 0.56 33.70 -2.86
C SER A 655 0.77 32.88 -1.59
N VAL A 656 0.56 33.49 -0.43
CA VAL A 656 0.74 32.85 0.88
C VAL A 656 -0.55 32.87 1.68
N LEU A 657 -1.10 31.70 2.00
CA LEU A 657 -2.27 31.57 2.86
C LEU A 657 -1.83 31.63 4.33
N SER A 658 -2.37 32.62 5.08
CA SER A 658 -2.04 32.75 6.50
C SER A 658 -2.71 31.69 7.36
N THR A 659 -1.93 30.75 7.85
CA THR A 659 -2.35 29.70 8.80
C THR A 659 -2.49 30.24 10.23
N SER A 660 -1.71 31.28 10.58
CA SER A 660 -1.84 32.00 11.84
C SER A 660 -3.22 32.69 11.96
N ALA A 661 -3.76 33.22 10.85
CA ALA A 661 -5.10 33.82 10.83
C ALA A 661 -6.20 32.76 11.10
N ILE A 662 -6.08 31.56 10.50
CA ILE A 662 -6.98 30.43 10.76
C ILE A 662 -6.95 30.05 12.24
N LEU A 663 -5.76 29.91 12.83
CA LEU A 663 -5.61 29.56 14.25
C LEU A 663 -6.09 30.68 15.18
N LYS A 664 -5.93 31.96 14.83
CA LYS A 664 -6.49 33.11 15.58
C LYS A 664 -8.03 33.05 15.62
N ASN A 665 -8.66 32.77 14.48
CA ASN A 665 -10.11 32.60 14.40
C ASN A 665 -10.56 31.39 15.26
N ALA A 666 -9.81 30.28 15.22
CA ALA A 666 -10.10 29.11 16.06
C ALA A 666 -9.96 29.43 17.56
N LEU A 667 -8.92 30.17 17.96
CA LEU A 667 -8.72 30.62 19.35
C LEU A 667 -9.85 31.56 19.79
N ALA A 668 -10.22 32.54 18.97
CA ALA A 668 -11.33 33.45 19.25
C ALA A 668 -12.66 32.71 19.42
N ALA A 669 -12.96 31.76 18.53
CA ALA A 669 -14.15 30.93 18.62
C ALA A 669 -14.16 30.09 19.91
N LYS A 670 -12.99 29.50 20.28
CA LYS A 670 -12.82 28.76 21.54
C LYS A 670 -13.05 29.66 22.76
N ASN A 671 -12.47 30.85 22.80
CA ASN A 671 -12.65 31.83 23.87
C ASN A 671 -14.09 32.31 24.01
N ALA A 672 -14.83 32.36 22.88
CA ALA A 672 -16.26 32.62 22.82
C ALA A 672 -17.14 31.43 23.26
N GLY A 673 -16.58 30.32 23.65
CA GLY A 673 -17.30 29.13 24.11
C GLY A 673 -18.00 28.31 23.01
N ARG A 674 -17.56 28.46 21.74
CA ARG A 674 -18.12 27.69 20.63
C ARG A 674 -17.78 26.22 20.76
N ASN A 675 -18.59 25.35 20.15
CA ASN A 675 -18.40 23.90 20.19
C ASN A 675 -17.05 23.50 19.54
N ILE A 676 -16.27 22.68 20.24
CA ILE A 676 -14.95 22.21 19.79
C ILE A 676 -15.05 21.47 18.44
N HIS A 677 -16.11 20.71 18.23
CA HIS A 677 -16.34 19.98 16.97
C HIS A 677 -16.55 20.92 15.79
N ASP A 678 -17.30 22.03 15.98
CA ASP A 678 -17.51 23.03 14.95
C ASP A 678 -16.22 23.78 14.64
N ILE A 679 -15.39 24.08 15.65
CA ILE A 679 -14.10 24.73 15.46
C ILE A 679 -13.16 23.79 14.70
N ALA A 680 -13.10 22.50 15.07
CA ALA A 680 -12.29 21.49 14.39
C ALA A 680 -12.68 21.35 12.91
N ALA A 681 -14.00 21.34 12.61
CA ALA A 681 -14.51 21.33 11.25
C ALA A 681 -14.15 22.61 10.49
N SER A 682 -14.25 23.77 11.15
CA SER A 682 -13.96 25.07 10.54
C SER A 682 -12.48 25.22 10.19
N VAL A 683 -11.56 24.79 11.04
CA VAL A 683 -10.11 24.82 10.75
C VAL A 683 -9.78 24.05 9.48
N GLN A 684 -10.26 22.80 9.37
CA GLN A 684 -9.99 21.94 8.22
C GLN A 684 -10.63 22.48 6.95
N PHE A 685 -11.87 22.95 7.04
CA PHE A 685 -12.58 23.56 5.92
C PHE A 685 -11.86 24.81 5.41
N ASN A 686 -11.52 25.76 6.29
CA ASN A 686 -10.93 27.04 5.86
C ASN A 686 -9.49 26.88 5.35
N LEU A 687 -8.72 25.91 5.88
CA LEU A 687 -7.43 25.55 5.34
C LEU A 687 -7.57 25.04 3.89
N ALA A 688 -8.52 24.13 3.66
CA ALA A 688 -8.75 23.52 2.36
C ALA A 688 -9.37 24.50 1.35
N ASP A 689 -10.38 25.29 1.79
CA ASP A 689 -11.10 26.24 0.93
C ASP A 689 -10.19 27.37 0.46
N GLY A 690 -9.42 27.99 1.37
CA GLY A 690 -8.48 29.05 1.03
C GLY A 690 -7.34 28.57 0.14
N PHE A 691 -6.82 27.37 0.39
CA PHE A 691 -5.73 26.83 -0.42
C PHE A 691 -6.21 26.40 -1.83
N ALA A 692 -7.40 25.83 -1.93
CA ALA A 692 -8.03 25.52 -3.21
C ALA A 692 -8.39 26.76 -4.02
N GLU A 693 -8.79 27.87 -3.34
CA GLU A 693 -9.06 29.16 -4.00
C GLU A 693 -7.82 29.69 -4.72
N ILE A 694 -6.67 29.67 -4.03
CA ILE A 694 -5.40 30.08 -4.64
C ILE A 694 -5.05 29.15 -5.82
N ALA A 695 -5.20 27.82 -5.67
CA ALA A 695 -4.89 26.87 -6.74
C ALA A 695 -5.77 27.10 -7.99
N VAL A 696 -7.06 27.37 -7.80
CA VAL A 696 -8.00 27.71 -8.88
C VAL A 696 -7.60 29.03 -9.56
N GLU A 697 -7.29 30.09 -8.78
CA GLU A 697 -6.77 31.36 -9.32
C GLU A 697 -5.54 31.15 -10.20
N LYS A 698 -4.51 30.44 -9.68
CA LYS A 698 -3.28 30.17 -10.43
C LYS A 698 -3.52 29.34 -11.69
N ALA A 699 -4.47 28.40 -11.65
CA ALA A 699 -4.84 27.61 -12.82
C ALA A 699 -5.53 28.44 -13.90
N LEU A 700 -6.48 29.29 -13.52
CA LEU A 700 -7.20 30.17 -14.44
C LEU A 700 -6.28 31.25 -15.05
N ASP A 701 -5.42 31.87 -14.22
CA ASP A 701 -4.46 32.89 -14.68
C ASP A 701 -3.45 32.33 -15.68
N ALA A 702 -2.99 31.09 -15.47
CA ALA A 702 -2.07 30.41 -16.37
C ALA A 702 -2.76 29.69 -17.54
N GLY A 703 -4.10 29.66 -17.60
CA GLY A 703 -4.84 28.91 -18.62
C GLY A 703 -4.73 27.39 -18.48
N ILE A 704 -4.28 26.87 -17.32
CA ILE A 704 -4.10 25.46 -17.04
C ILE A 704 -5.44 24.85 -16.58
N LYS A 705 -5.81 23.71 -17.16
CA LYS A 705 -7.08 23.02 -16.83
C LYS A 705 -6.93 21.90 -15.81
N ASP A 706 -5.74 21.36 -15.66
CA ASP A 706 -5.48 20.18 -14.84
C ASP A 706 -4.94 20.58 -13.47
N VAL A 707 -5.70 20.25 -12.43
CA VAL A 707 -5.30 20.42 -11.03
C VAL A 707 -5.06 19.06 -10.41
N VAL A 708 -3.86 18.85 -9.90
CA VAL A 708 -3.39 17.59 -9.30
C VAL A 708 -3.38 17.71 -7.79
N LEU A 709 -3.87 16.71 -7.09
CA LEU A 709 -3.88 16.64 -5.62
C LEU A 709 -3.11 15.44 -5.10
N SER A 710 -2.12 15.66 -4.22
CA SER A 710 -1.32 14.62 -3.56
C SER A 710 -0.80 15.10 -2.19
N GLY A 711 -0.17 14.18 -1.44
CA GLY A 711 0.34 14.41 -0.08
C GLY A 711 -0.53 13.77 1.00
N GLY A 712 0.12 13.38 2.10
CA GLY A 712 -0.52 12.58 3.17
C GLY A 712 -1.71 13.24 3.87
N VAL A 713 -1.76 14.58 3.90
CA VAL A 713 -2.89 15.34 4.48
C VAL A 713 -4.17 15.17 3.65
N CYS A 714 -4.07 14.84 2.36
CA CYS A 714 -5.22 14.60 1.47
C CYS A 714 -5.99 13.31 1.80
N ILE A 715 -5.49 12.47 2.71
CA ILE A 715 -6.25 11.34 3.28
C ILE A 715 -7.45 11.85 4.10
N ASN A 716 -7.33 13.04 4.68
CA ASN A 716 -8.41 13.70 5.41
C ASN A 716 -9.60 13.99 4.48
N HIS A 717 -10.75 13.42 4.82
CA HIS A 717 -11.97 13.52 4.02
C HIS A 717 -12.41 14.97 3.77
N THR A 718 -12.52 15.78 4.84
CA THR A 718 -13.00 17.16 4.76
C THR A 718 -12.10 18.01 3.88
N ILE A 719 -10.78 17.88 4.04
CA ILE A 719 -9.78 18.62 3.25
C ILE A 719 -9.88 18.23 1.78
N ARG A 720 -9.81 16.94 1.50
CA ARG A 720 -9.87 16.42 0.13
C ARG A 720 -11.15 16.83 -0.59
N GLU A 721 -12.32 16.54 0.00
CA GLU A 721 -13.60 16.82 -0.66
C GLU A 721 -13.86 18.32 -0.85
N THR A 722 -13.38 19.18 0.06
CA THR A 722 -13.46 20.63 -0.09
C THR A 722 -12.66 21.11 -1.31
N ILE A 723 -11.40 20.62 -1.45
CA ILE A 723 -10.55 20.95 -2.60
C ILE A 723 -11.16 20.42 -3.91
N VAL A 724 -11.56 19.14 -3.92
CA VAL A 724 -12.16 18.49 -5.10
C VAL A 724 -13.38 19.25 -5.60
N ARG A 725 -14.28 19.61 -4.69
CA ARG A 725 -15.48 20.35 -5.02
C ARG A 725 -15.14 21.72 -5.61
N LYS A 726 -14.28 22.51 -4.95
CA LYS A 726 -13.94 23.87 -5.38
C LYS A 726 -13.26 23.90 -6.76
N VAL A 727 -12.37 22.96 -7.04
CA VAL A 727 -11.71 22.80 -8.35
C VAL A 727 -12.73 22.44 -9.42
N LYS A 728 -13.65 21.51 -9.15
CA LYS A 728 -14.70 21.12 -10.11
C LYS A 728 -15.72 22.23 -10.35
N ASP A 729 -16.12 22.96 -9.30
CA ASP A 729 -17.05 24.09 -9.41
C ASP A 729 -16.49 25.24 -10.27
N ALA A 730 -15.14 25.36 -10.33
CA ALA A 730 -14.44 26.27 -11.22
C ALA A 730 -14.32 25.76 -12.67
N GLY A 731 -14.85 24.58 -12.99
CA GLY A 731 -14.79 23.97 -14.33
C GLY A 731 -13.41 23.38 -14.69
N LEU A 732 -12.56 23.12 -13.70
CA LEU A 732 -11.23 22.53 -13.87
C LEU A 732 -11.24 21.01 -13.67
N ASN A 733 -10.25 20.33 -14.25
CA ASN A 733 -10.09 18.89 -14.12
C ASN A 733 -9.37 18.55 -12.79
N MET A 734 -10.02 17.80 -11.91
CA MET A 734 -9.39 17.32 -10.69
C MET A 734 -8.72 15.95 -10.92
N ILE A 735 -7.41 15.87 -10.76
CA ILE A 735 -6.62 14.65 -10.97
C ILE A 735 -6.11 14.14 -9.62
N ILE A 736 -6.49 12.90 -9.30
CA ILE A 736 -6.07 12.17 -8.11
C ILE A 736 -5.64 10.77 -8.52
N ASN A 737 -4.47 10.34 -8.08
CA ASN A 737 -4.02 8.96 -8.30
C ASN A 737 -4.76 8.00 -7.37
N ARG A 738 -5.48 7.03 -7.95
CA ARG A 738 -6.14 5.95 -7.20
C ARG A 738 -5.33 4.65 -7.16
N ASP A 739 -4.28 4.58 -7.96
CA ASP A 739 -3.41 3.40 -8.03
C ASP A 739 -2.34 3.38 -6.94
N TYR A 740 -2.03 4.55 -6.34
CA TYR A 740 -1.01 4.73 -5.31
C TYR A 740 -1.56 5.50 -4.10
N PRO A 741 -0.92 5.36 -2.92
CA PRO A 741 -1.26 6.17 -1.75
C PRO A 741 -1.13 7.66 -2.02
N PHE A 742 -1.92 8.48 -1.32
CA PHE A 742 -1.74 9.94 -1.29
C PHE A 742 -0.42 10.34 -0.63
N GLY A 743 -0.08 9.69 0.48
CA GLY A 743 1.15 9.95 1.23
C GLY A 743 2.38 9.30 0.60
N ASP A 744 3.47 9.28 1.35
CA ASP A 744 4.83 8.94 0.92
C ASP A 744 5.00 7.58 0.21
N GLY A 745 4.04 6.67 0.36
CA GLY A 745 4.05 5.41 -0.37
C GLY A 745 4.01 5.52 -1.90
N CYS A 746 3.74 6.71 -2.47
CA CYS A 746 3.81 6.97 -3.90
C CYS A 746 5.15 7.56 -4.37
N ILE A 747 6.01 8.01 -3.44
CA ILE A 747 7.23 8.78 -3.76
C ILE A 747 8.19 7.99 -4.65
N SER A 748 8.45 6.73 -4.35
CA SER A 748 9.35 5.91 -5.16
C SER A 748 8.90 5.79 -6.62
N TYR A 749 7.59 5.72 -6.84
CA TYR A 749 7.00 5.75 -8.18
C TYR A 749 7.16 7.12 -8.84
N GLY A 750 6.86 8.20 -8.10
CA GLY A 750 7.07 9.57 -8.58
C GLY A 750 8.52 9.89 -8.91
N GLN A 751 9.48 9.34 -8.13
CA GLN A 751 10.90 9.43 -8.42
C GLN A 751 11.26 8.74 -9.75
N CYS A 752 10.71 7.55 -10.03
CA CYS A 752 10.88 6.87 -11.31
C CYS A 752 10.30 7.69 -12.46
N VAL A 753 9.10 8.27 -12.28
CA VAL A 753 8.45 9.10 -13.31
C VAL A 753 9.28 10.33 -13.62
N TYR A 754 9.68 11.09 -12.60
CA TYR A 754 10.49 12.30 -12.76
C TYR A 754 11.83 12.00 -13.44
N ALA A 755 12.56 10.99 -12.95
CA ALA A 755 13.86 10.62 -13.51
C ALA A 755 13.74 10.10 -14.95
N GLY A 756 12.68 9.35 -15.27
CA GLY A 756 12.45 8.84 -16.60
C GLY A 756 12.09 9.94 -17.60
N LEU A 757 11.27 10.91 -17.22
CA LEU A 757 10.96 12.07 -18.07
C LEU A 757 12.20 12.94 -18.30
N LEU A 758 13.05 13.11 -17.27
CA LEU A 758 14.32 13.86 -17.38
C LEU A 758 15.32 13.21 -18.36
N ARG A 759 15.24 11.90 -18.56
CA ARG A 759 16.15 11.11 -19.42
C ARG A 759 15.58 10.84 -20.81
N ARG A 760 14.32 11.13 -21.03
CA ARG A 760 13.60 10.95 -22.31
C ARG A 760 13.90 12.08 -23.29
#